data_4ed44415054793d7c5bc8aa4e6ad466e
#
_entry.id   4ed44415054793d7c5bc8aa4e6ad466e
#
_cell.length_a   1.000
_cell.length_b   1.000
_cell.length_c   1.000
_cell.angle_alpha   90.00
_cell.angle_beta   90.00
_cell.angle_gamma   90.00
#
_symmetry.space_group_name_H-M   'P 1'
#
loop_
_entity.id
_entity.type
_entity.pdbx_description
1 polymer ?
#
loop_
_entity_poly.entity_id
_entity_poly.type
_entity_poly.pdbx_seq_one_letter_code
_entity_poly.pdbx_strand_id
1 'polypeptide(L)'
;MKQSNLLNAQFARRLFRTAFSSWQLLAVMLIVCMNVAVGSKLYAQSNTIAVKGKVMADGEPVIGATVLVKGVSTGTATDMDGNFSLNVASKAVLVVSSIGYETQEVPVNGRQFINVVLKSDVVTLKDVVVVGYGVQKKVNLTGAVSSVSTDELEGKPISNVLEAMQGTTPGLVIQQGSSTPGSVPSINIRGLNTMNNNDPLVIIDGIEGSLGNLNPADIEQISILKDASSTAIYGSRASNGVVLVTTKKGKAGKVEISYDFMYGVQQPTSLPKIADSWVYAELYNEAAVNSGRAAKFTPEQIAQFRNGGPNVNWVKELYHRNSPQSSHNVSMTGGNDQLSYMASLGYMDQNSMFKGPDYGYKRYNARLNVSHKVTNNFTLNLTSQFARNDIKEHAYWTEWIIEQANRMPPIYPIKNEDGSYNYPAGSNSNGLQRLEEGGYRQNVNDELLGTIQAEWEVYKGLKLIGSAGGRVWNNNLHENRKAFEGTGDSENKLTEQFYRSKNITTNLMVTYNTKIGKHSIGGLLGYAYEGFSEKQFSTSRLTEDSKYDIFVGDLSGDKVSNGGSASDWAIYSGFARATYNYDEKYLLEFNIRNDYSSYFAKGNRSGVFPSFSAGWRISEEKFWSVLKPYVPSLKIRGSWGLVGNNRIGAYQYMQTVSVKNGISFGDKLAQTAEFASTNPDLKWETTRMANIGFELGLLNNDLNITFDCFNNRTKDILVNLPVPGLFGNGAPIQNAGKVETRGWELSVSYRLKTGPVVHNFTGNISDSFNEVIDTRGTEIIGGSDVQTIIKEGYPLYSYYAYRSDGFFQNEEECQKGPHLEGITPKPGDIRYLDKNGDGVIKPDDDRFIVGNDFPRYTFGFTYGLEYKGFDFSMMWQGVGKRNKWMRGESVEAFHNNNEGPVMDFHQDRWTPNNPDATYPRLTMGAESANNAAKSDFWIQDAKYLRLKNAQIGYTFPQQWMKKLYVKNLRIFASVQNPLTFTKMKGGWDPEYTGDGSGRSYPVARVYSFGLNVKF
;
A
#
# COMPACT_ATOMS: atom_id res chain seq x y z
N MET A 1 -2.21 -27.62 53.47
CA MET A 1 -2.14 -28.63 52.38
C MET A 1 -3.48 -28.93 51.66
N LYS A 2 -4.64 -28.39 52.03
CA LYS A 2 -5.92 -28.61 51.29
C LYS A 2 -6.36 -27.47 50.37
N GLN A 3 -5.67 -26.33 50.40
CA GLN A 3 -6.00 -25.19 49.50
C GLN A 3 -5.17 -25.14 48.21
N SER A 4 -4.02 -25.83 48.14
CA SER A 4 -3.19 -25.87 46.92
C SER A 4 -3.75 -26.80 45.83
N ASN A 5 -4.55 -27.78 46.16
CA ASN A 5 -5.12 -28.71 45.19
C ASN A 5 -6.37 -28.18 44.45
N LEU A 6 -7.05 -27.15 45.00
CA LEU A 6 -8.21 -26.52 44.31
C LEU A 6 -7.79 -25.49 43.27
N LEU A 7 -6.67 -24.79 43.48
CA LEU A 7 -6.13 -23.85 42.46
C LEU A 7 -5.56 -24.59 41.25
N ASN A 8 -4.88 -25.72 41.47
CA ASN A 8 -4.35 -26.54 40.36
C ASN A 8 -5.44 -27.20 39.52
N ALA A 9 -6.57 -27.57 40.14
CA ALA A 9 -7.71 -28.14 39.40
C ALA A 9 -8.50 -27.11 38.58
N GLN A 10 -8.56 -25.86 39.02
CA GLN A 10 -9.16 -24.75 38.23
C GLN A 10 -8.24 -24.29 37.13
N PHE A 11 -6.93 -24.28 37.33
CA PHE A 11 -5.95 -23.90 36.28
C PHE A 11 -5.89 -25.00 35.19
N ALA A 12 -5.90 -26.27 35.55
CA ALA A 12 -5.96 -27.37 34.61
C ALA A 12 -7.30 -27.40 33.82
N ARG A 13 -8.42 -27.09 34.44
CA ARG A 13 -9.72 -26.95 33.74
C ARG A 13 -9.78 -25.75 32.78
N ARG A 14 -9.06 -24.65 33.04
CA ARG A 14 -8.96 -23.51 32.09
C ARG A 14 -8.02 -23.82 30.92
N LEU A 15 -6.90 -24.49 31.17
CA LEU A 15 -5.99 -24.95 30.11
C LEU A 15 -6.64 -26.00 29.20
N PHE A 16 -7.41 -26.94 29.77
CA PHE A 16 -8.17 -27.93 28.99
C PHE A 16 -9.31 -27.29 28.15
N ARG A 17 -9.96 -26.24 28.62
CA ARG A 17 -11.01 -25.57 27.83
C ARG A 17 -10.44 -24.77 26.66
N THR A 18 -9.26 -24.16 26.76
CA THR A 18 -8.62 -23.44 25.66
C THR A 18 -7.95 -24.39 24.66
N ALA A 19 -7.41 -25.52 25.10
CA ALA A 19 -6.84 -26.54 24.21
C ALA A 19 -7.95 -27.33 23.47
N PHE A 20 -9.09 -27.58 24.14
CA PHE A 20 -10.21 -28.33 23.53
C PHE A 20 -10.92 -27.51 22.42
N SER A 21 -10.99 -26.18 22.52
CA SER A 21 -11.57 -25.36 21.46
C SER A 21 -10.76 -25.40 20.16
N SER A 22 -9.44 -25.50 20.27
CA SER A 22 -8.54 -25.59 19.09
C SER A 22 -8.58 -26.99 18.46
N TRP A 23 -8.74 -28.03 19.25
CA TRP A 23 -8.85 -29.41 18.76
C TRP A 23 -10.23 -29.71 18.15
N GLN A 24 -11.30 -29.10 18.64
CA GLN A 24 -12.63 -29.22 18.03
C GLN A 24 -12.71 -28.59 16.63
N LEU A 25 -12.01 -27.49 16.40
CA LEU A 25 -11.87 -26.90 15.05
C LEU A 25 -11.06 -27.80 14.10
N LEU A 26 -10.00 -28.44 14.61
CA LEU A 26 -9.23 -29.42 13.84
C LEU A 26 -10.02 -30.69 13.56
N ALA A 27 -10.81 -31.18 14.53
CA ALA A 27 -11.67 -32.35 14.38
C ALA A 27 -12.82 -32.11 13.39
N VAL A 28 -13.42 -30.92 13.39
CA VAL A 28 -14.42 -30.53 12.40
C VAL A 28 -13.80 -30.41 11.00
N MET A 29 -12.59 -29.88 10.87
CA MET A 29 -11.85 -29.90 9.60
C MET A 29 -11.55 -31.31 9.09
N LEU A 30 -11.15 -32.23 9.97
CA LEU A 30 -10.87 -33.62 9.61
C LEU A 30 -12.15 -34.41 9.25
N ILE A 31 -13.26 -34.16 9.93
CA ILE A 31 -14.57 -34.80 9.65
C ILE A 31 -15.12 -34.30 8.29
N VAL A 32 -14.92 -33.03 7.93
CA VAL A 32 -15.29 -32.51 6.60
C VAL A 32 -14.43 -33.14 5.51
N CYS A 33 -13.14 -33.37 5.76
CA CYS A 33 -12.25 -34.05 4.80
C CYS A 33 -12.56 -35.56 4.61
N MET A 34 -13.06 -36.27 5.65
CA MET A 34 -13.34 -37.70 5.56
C MET A 34 -14.69 -38.05 4.88
N ASN A 35 -15.64 -37.11 4.81
CA ASN A 35 -16.93 -37.36 4.16
C ASN A 35 -16.92 -37.21 2.63
N VAL A 36 -15.81 -36.83 2.02
CA VAL A 36 -15.67 -36.58 0.56
C VAL A 36 -15.39 -37.89 -0.23
N ALA A 37 -15.15 -39.01 0.42
CA ALA A 37 -14.57 -40.22 -0.22
C ALA A 37 -15.57 -41.29 -0.69
N VAL A 38 -16.88 -41.17 -0.47
CA VAL A 38 -17.83 -42.19 -0.87
C VAL A 38 -19.03 -41.65 -1.66
N GLY A 39 -18.99 -41.77 -2.95
CA GLY A 39 -20.10 -41.54 -3.87
C GLY A 39 -20.11 -42.49 -5.05
N SER A 40 -20.96 -43.46 -5.02
CA SER A 40 -21.13 -44.51 -6.03
C SER A 40 -21.97 -44.08 -7.24
N LYS A 41 -21.58 -44.58 -8.40
CA LYS A 41 -22.16 -44.37 -9.75
C LYS A 41 -23.44 -45.15 -9.96
N LEU A 42 -24.42 -44.50 -10.65
CA LEU A 42 -25.55 -45.16 -11.31
C LEU A 42 -25.54 -44.73 -12.78
N TYR A 43 -25.57 -45.69 -13.69
CA TYR A 43 -25.68 -45.52 -15.15
C TYR A 43 -27.09 -45.75 -15.63
N ALA A 44 -27.59 -44.81 -16.46
CA ALA A 44 -28.75 -45.02 -17.29
C ALA A 44 -28.36 -45.00 -18.77
N GLN A 45 -28.75 -46.02 -19.55
CA GLN A 45 -28.53 -46.08 -21.00
C GLN A 45 -29.49 -45.18 -21.76
N SER A 46 -28.95 -44.29 -22.62
CA SER A 46 -29.73 -43.58 -23.62
C SER A 46 -29.18 -43.87 -25.03
N ASN A 47 -30.05 -43.95 -26.03
CA ASN A 47 -29.68 -44.07 -27.46
C ASN A 47 -28.93 -42.81 -27.90
N THR A 48 -27.58 -42.89 -28.00
CA THR A 48 -26.71 -41.83 -28.44
C THR A 48 -26.18 -42.08 -29.83
N ILE A 49 -26.00 -41.01 -30.63
CA ILE A 49 -25.29 -41.05 -31.91
C ILE A 49 -23.92 -40.39 -31.75
N ALA A 50 -22.94 -40.91 -32.47
CA ALA A 50 -21.61 -40.30 -32.53
C ALA A 50 -21.64 -39.09 -33.48
N VAL A 51 -21.43 -37.89 -32.91
CA VAL A 51 -21.33 -36.64 -33.70
C VAL A 51 -19.87 -36.25 -33.75
N LYS A 52 -19.37 -36.06 -34.98
CA LYS A 52 -18.04 -35.48 -35.25
C LYS A 52 -18.21 -34.09 -35.84
N GLY A 53 -17.21 -33.26 -35.73
CA GLY A 53 -17.29 -31.94 -36.33
C GLY A 53 -15.98 -31.19 -36.23
N LYS A 54 -15.99 -29.99 -36.81
CA LYS A 54 -14.86 -29.08 -36.77
C LYS A 54 -15.31 -27.71 -36.32
N VAL A 55 -14.54 -27.11 -35.40
CA VAL A 55 -14.74 -25.73 -34.93
C VAL A 55 -13.69 -24.87 -35.58
N MET A 56 -14.13 -23.85 -36.30
CA MET A 56 -13.30 -22.88 -37.01
C MET A 56 -13.62 -21.46 -36.50
N ALA A 57 -12.71 -20.53 -36.63
CA ALA A 57 -12.94 -19.10 -36.47
C ALA A 57 -11.96 -18.33 -37.36
N ASP A 58 -12.41 -17.28 -38.01
CA ASP A 58 -11.60 -16.43 -38.92
C ASP A 58 -10.78 -17.22 -39.97
N GLY A 59 -11.27 -18.38 -40.37
CA GLY A 59 -10.60 -19.26 -41.33
C GLY A 59 -9.58 -20.27 -40.76
N GLU A 60 -9.33 -20.21 -39.46
CA GLU A 60 -8.37 -21.06 -38.72
C GLU A 60 -9.11 -22.05 -37.79
N PRO A 61 -8.55 -23.25 -37.51
CA PRO A 61 -9.12 -24.16 -36.53
C PRO A 61 -9.01 -23.67 -35.11
N VAL A 62 -10.09 -23.73 -34.34
CA VAL A 62 -10.10 -23.34 -32.92
C VAL A 62 -9.68 -24.53 -32.06
N ILE A 63 -8.49 -24.48 -31.53
CA ILE A 63 -7.89 -25.51 -30.67
C ILE A 63 -8.44 -25.38 -29.24
N GLY A 64 -8.85 -26.49 -28.61
CA GLY A 64 -9.32 -26.49 -27.23
C GLY A 64 -10.69 -25.84 -27.01
N ALA A 65 -11.47 -25.58 -28.07
CA ALA A 65 -12.86 -25.15 -27.94
C ALA A 65 -13.66 -26.20 -27.19
N THR A 66 -14.43 -25.77 -26.21
CA THR A 66 -15.28 -26.64 -25.39
C THR A 66 -16.60 -26.90 -26.14
N VAL A 67 -16.95 -28.17 -26.34
CA VAL A 67 -18.19 -28.62 -26.96
C VAL A 67 -18.99 -29.42 -25.92
N LEU A 68 -20.04 -28.80 -25.36
CA LEU A 68 -20.88 -29.39 -24.30
C LEU A 68 -22.29 -29.68 -24.85
N VAL A 69 -22.95 -30.67 -24.28
CA VAL A 69 -24.37 -30.91 -24.52
C VAL A 69 -25.17 -30.04 -23.57
N LYS A 70 -26.07 -29.21 -24.07
CA LYS A 70 -26.91 -28.30 -23.27
C LYS A 70 -27.68 -29.05 -22.19
N GLY A 71 -27.50 -28.65 -20.94
CA GLY A 71 -28.23 -29.20 -19.78
C GLY A 71 -27.63 -30.47 -19.15
N VAL A 72 -26.48 -30.94 -19.65
CA VAL A 72 -25.75 -32.10 -19.07
C VAL A 72 -24.24 -31.82 -19.05
N SER A 73 -23.50 -32.52 -18.18
CA SER A 73 -22.05 -32.36 -18.06
C SER A 73 -21.24 -33.14 -19.11
N THR A 74 -21.89 -33.68 -20.13
CA THR A 74 -21.23 -34.44 -21.18
C THR A 74 -20.67 -33.47 -22.25
N GLY A 75 -19.36 -33.52 -22.49
CA GLY A 75 -18.70 -32.68 -23.48
C GLY A 75 -17.32 -33.17 -23.86
N THR A 76 -16.72 -32.48 -24.82
CA THR A 76 -15.35 -32.70 -25.30
C THR A 76 -14.69 -31.36 -25.61
N ALA A 77 -13.37 -31.36 -25.83
CA ALA A 77 -12.65 -30.21 -26.37
C ALA A 77 -12.14 -30.55 -27.78
N THR A 78 -12.03 -29.53 -28.63
CA THR A 78 -11.47 -29.70 -29.98
C THR A 78 -9.96 -29.99 -29.93
N ASP A 79 -9.48 -30.81 -30.88
CA ASP A 79 -8.07 -31.11 -31.07
C ASP A 79 -7.31 -29.96 -31.76
N MET A 80 -6.05 -30.21 -32.16
CA MET A 80 -5.17 -29.22 -32.78
C MET A 80 -5.64 -28.80 -34.20
N ASP A 81 -6.44 -29.62 -34.84
CA ASP A 81 -7.05 -29.33 -36.14
C ASP A 81 -8.48 -28.78 -36.01
N GLY A 82 -8.92 -28.48 -34.77
CA GLY A 82 -10.23 -28.02 -34.45
C GLY A 82 -11.33 -29.08 -34.48
N ASN A 83 -11.00 -30.38 -34.63
CA ASN A 83 -11.99 -31.46 -34.70
C ASN A 83 -12.46 -31.87 -33.31
N PHE A 84 -13.72 -32.27 -33.21
CA PHE A 84 -14.31 -32.88 -32.01
C PHE A 84 -15.09 -34.15 -32.33
N SER A 85 -15.23 -35.00 -31.33
CA SER A 85 -16.10 -36.19 -31.41
C SER A 85 -16.79 -36.41 -30.07
N LEU A 86 -18.12 -36.55 -30.09
CA LEU A 86 -18.93 -36.65 -28.87
C LEU A 86 -20.18 -37.53 -29.15
N ASN A 87 -20.49 -38.43 -28.21
CA ASN A 87 -21.70 -39.23 -28.24
C ASN A 87 -22.85 -38.51 -27.55
N VAL A 88 -23.90 -38.18 -28.32
CA VAL A 88 -25.01 -37.36 -27.84
C VAL A 88 -26.37 -37.89 -28.31
N ALA A 89 -27.46 -37.51 -27.64
CA ALA A 89 -28.82 -37.82 -28.09
C ALA A 89 -29.10 -37.13 -29.43
N SER A 90 -29.82 -37.78 -30.33
CA SER A 90 -30.11 -37.26 -31.68
C SER A 90 -30.77 -35.87 -31.70
N LYS A 91 -31.52 -35.51 -30.64
CA LYS A 91 -32.19 -34.19 -30.48
C LYS A 91 -31.40 -33.23 -29.55
N ALA A 92 -30.17 -33.55 -29.20
CA ALA A 92 -29.36 -32.69 -28.33
C ALA A 92 -28.99 -31.34 -28.99
N VAL A 93 -28.72 -30.35 -28.18
CA VAL A 93 -28.13 -29.07 -28.62
C VAL A 93 -26.71 -29.02 -28.09
N LEU A 94 -25.75 -28.77 -28.98
CA LEU A 94 -24.34 -28.56 -28.60
C LEU A 94 -24.16 -27.09 -28.28
N VAL A 95 -23.48 -26.81 -27.13
CA VAL A 95 -23.01 -25.48 -26.76
C VAL A 95 -21.49 -25.46 -27.01
N VAL A 96 -21.11 -24.72 -28.04
CA VAL A 96 -19.72 -24.59 -28.46
C VAL A 96 -19.18 -23.25 -28.02
N SER A 97 -18.10 -23.27 -27.18
CA SER A 97 -17.50 -22.06 -26.64
C SER A 97 -15.97 -22.14 -26.64
N SER A 98 -15.33 -21.01 -26.84
CA SER A 98 -13.88 -20.84 -26.72
C SER A 98 -13.57 -19.43 -26.25
N ILE A 99 -12.46 -19.25 -25.55
CA ILE A 99 -12.02 -17.92 -25.06
C ILE A 99 -11.77 -17.01 -26.29
N GLY A 100 -12.41 -15.83 -26.29
CA GLY A 100 -12.32 -14.86 -27.38
C GLY A 100 -13.35 -15.06 -28.53
N TYR A 101 -14.33 -15.98 -28.35
CA TYR A 101 -15.37 -16.23 -29.34
C TYR A 101 -16.78 -16.27 -28.73
N GLU A 102 -17.78 -15.84 -29.47
CA GLU A 102 -19.19 -15.95 -29.08
C GLU A 102 -19.60 -17.42 -28.92
N THR A 103 -20.20 -17.75 -27.78
CA THR A 103 -20.74 -19.08 -27.53
C THR A 103 -21.92 -19.35 -28.49
N GLN A 104 -21.84 -20.45 -29.25
CA GLN A 104 -22.91 -20.86 -30.18
C GLN A 104 -23.66 -22.09 -29.70
N GLU A 105 -24.99 -22.08 -29.84
CA GLU A 105 -25.85 -23.23 -29.63
C GLU A 105 -26.22 -23.85 -30.99
N VAL A 106 -25.82 -25.10 -31.20
CA VAL A 106 -25.99 -25.81 -32.45
C VAL A 106 -26.82 -27.07 -32.23
N PRO A 107 -28.05 -27.13 -32.70
CA PRO A 107 -28.90 -28.33 -32.59
C PRO A 107 -28.32 -29.47 -33.43
N VAL A 108 -28.23 -30.66 -32.88
CA VAL A 108 -27.69 -31.85 -33.56
C VAL A 108 -28.61 -32.32 -34.63
N ASN A 109 -29.92 -32.40 -34.37
CA ASN A 109 -30.96 -32.78 -35.33
C ASN A 109 -30.61 -34.07 -36.13
N GLY A 110 -30.03 -35.07 -35.47
CA GLY A 110 -29.63 -36.32 -36.11
C GLY A 110 -28.39 -36.27 -36.99
N ARG A 111 -27.73 -35.14 -37.14
CA ARG A 111 -26.50 -34.98 -37.94
C ARG A 111 -25.32 -35.68 -37.29
N GLN A 112 -24.57 -36.45 -38.05
CA GLN A 112 -23.37 -37.13 -37.61
C GLN A 112 -22.09 -36.26 -37.78
N PHE A 113 -22.16 -35.18 -38.56
CA PHE A 113 -21.09 -34.24 -38.82
C PHE A 113 -21.57 -32.80 -38.71
N ILE A 114 -20.93 -31.96 -37.90
CA ILE A 114 -21.34 -30.59 -37.60
C ILE A 114 -20.12 -29.67 -37.63
N ASN A 115 -20.01 -28.80 -38.62
CA ASN A 115 -19.05 -27.71 -38.62
C ASN A 115 -19.62 -26.48 -37.91
N VAL A 116 -18.82 -25.91 -37.01
CA VAL A 116 -19.18 -24.72 -36.27
C VAL A 116 -18.19 -23.63 -36.62
N VAL A 117 -18.65 -22.47 -37.04
CA VAL A 117 -17.80 -21.31 -37.25
C VAL A 117 -18.10 -20.32 -36.11
N LEU A 118 -17.20 -20.24 -35.13
CA LEU A 118 -17.31 -19.27 -34.06
C LEU A 118 -17.01 -17.88 -34.63
N LYS A 119 -17.83 -16.92 -34.28
CA LYS A 119 -17.53 -15.51 -34.53
C LYS A 119 -16.60 -14.99 -33.44
N SER A 120 -15.56 -14.29 -33.84
CA SER A 120 -14.69 -13.61 -32.91
C SER A 120 -15.52 -12.67 -32.03
N ASP A 121 -15.49 -12.89 -30.70
CA ASP A 121 -16.12 -11.99 -29.74
C ASP A 121 -15.15 -10.80 -29.52
N VAL A 122 -15.11 -9.95 -30.54
CA VAL A 122 -14.34 -8.69 -30.51
C VAL A 122 -15.01 -7.68 -29.58
N VAL A 123 -16.21 -8.00 -29.09
CA VAL A 123 -17.00 -7.15 -28.20
C VAL A 123 -17.25 -7.90 -26.91
N THR A 124 -16.54 -7.41 -25.87
CA THR A 124 -16.74 -7.74 -24.48
C THR A 124 -16.05 -9.03 -24.01
N LEU A 125 -14.81 -8.91 -23.58
CA LEU A 125 -14.49 -9.44 -22.26
C LEU A 125 -15.64 -8.95 -21.35
N LYS A 126 -16.47 -9.86 -20.88
CA LYS A 126 -17.49 -9.58 -19.85
C LYS A 126 -16.73 -9.32 -18.55
N ASP A 127 -16.05 -8.17 -18.47
CA ASP A 127 -15.39 -7.71 -17.27
C ASP A 127 -16.43 -7.59 -16.19
N VAL A 128 -16.46 -8.58 -15.34
CA VAL A 128 -17.30 -8.59 -14.17
C VAL A 128 -16.45 -8.01 -13.05
N VAL A 129 -16.93 -6.95 -12.45
CA VAL A 129 -16.25 -6.28 -11.34
C VAL A 129 -16.99 -6.58 -10.07
N VAL A 130 -16.24 -6.97 -9.03
CA VAL A 130 -16.79 -7.13 -7.69
C VAL A 130 -16.99 -5.75 -7.10
N VAL A 131 -18.22 -5.40 -6.77
CA VAL A 131 -18.61 -4.14 -6.15
C VAL A 131 -19.60 -4.41 -5.03
N GLY A 132 -19.28 -3.99 -3.84
CA GLY A 132 -20.12 -3.98 -2.63
C GLY A 132 -21.13 -5.14 -2.54
N TYR A 133 -20.77 -6.24 -1.92
CA TYR A 133 -21.61 -7.44 -1.71
C TYR A 133 -22.23 -8.06 -2.98
N GLY A 134 -21.65 -7.80 -4.15
CA GLY A 134 -22.15 -8.37 -5.41
C GLY A 134 -21.16 -8.23 -6.54
N VAL A 135 -21.54 -8.83 -7.67
CA VAL A 135 -20.76 -8.85 -8.90
C VAL A 135 -21.58 -8.15 -9.97
N GLN A 136 -21.00 -7.15 -10.64
CA GLN A 136 -21.67 -6.41 -11.71
C GLN A 136 -20.83 -6.44 -13.00
N LYS A 137 -21.51 -6.44 -14.15
CA LYS A 137 -20.80 -6.22 -15.42
C LYS A 137 -20.23 -4.80 -15.45
N LYS A 138 -18.97 -4.63 -15.84
CA LYS A 138 -18.30 -3.32 -15.96
C LYS A 138 -19.09 -2.31 -16.76
N VAL A 139 -19.73 -2.75 -17.84
CA VAL A 139 -20.58 -1.90 -18.70
C VAL A 139 -21.78 -1.30 -17.95
N ASN A 140 -22.27 -1.95 -16.90
CA ASN A 140 -23.42 -1.53 -16.11
C ASN A 140 -23.04 -0.73 -14.86
N LEU A 141 -21.74 -0.56 -14.59
CA LEU A 141 -21.29 0.24 -13.47
C LEU A 141 -21.57 1.73 -13.71
N THR A 142 -22.14 2.40 -12.71
CA THR A 142 -22.41 3.84 -12.72
C THR A 142 -21.45 4.60 -11.84
N GLY A 143 -20.73 3.92 -10.93
CA GLY A 143 -19.68 4.47 -10.07
C GLY A 143 -18.29 4.46 -10.71
N ALA A 144 -17.38 5.24 -10.15
CA ALA A 144 -15.96 5.29 -10.54
C ALA A 144 -15.20 4.13 -9.91
N VAL A 145 -14.98 3.06 -10.69
CA VAL A 145 -14.26 1.86 -10.25
C VAL A 145 -13.12 1.56 -11.20
N SER A 146 -11.93 1.33 -10.68
CA SER A 146 -10.79 0.81 -11.44
C SER A 146 -10.48 -0.61 -10.98
N SER A 147 -10.02 -1.46 -11.89
CA SER A 147 -9.64 -2.84 -11.56
C SER A 147 -8.22 -3.14 -12.03
N VAL A 148 -7.48 -3.90 -11.22
CA VAL A 148 -6.17 -4.47 -11.54
C VAL A 148 -6.34 -5.99 -11.53
N SER A 149 -5.94 -6.63 -12.63
CA SER A 149 -6.10 -8.08 -12.82
C SER A 149 -4.85 -8.85 -12.38
N THR A 150 -4.98 -10.18 -12.23
CA THR A 150 -3.85 -11.09 -11.96
C THR A 150 -2.72 -10.93 -12.95
N ASP A 151 -3.02 -10.80 -14.25
CA ASP A 151 -2.02 -10.74 -15.33
C ASP A 151 -1.08 -9.53 -15.17
N GLU A 152 -1.59 -8.44 -14.57
CA GLU A 152 -0.81 -7.24 -14.28
C GLU A 152 0.12 -7.42 -13.07
N LEU A 153 -0.11 -8.42 -12.22
CA LEU A 153 0.66 -8.73 -11.02
C LEU A 153 1.70 -9.83 -11.25
N GLU A 154 1.46 -10.76 -12.18
CA GLU A 154 2.32 -11.92 -12.42
C GLU A 154 3.72 -11.55 -12.90
N GLY A 155 4.72 -12.27 -12.39
CA GLY A 155 6.13 -12.17 -12.82
C GLY A 155 6.87 -10.93 -12.33
N LYS A 156 6.26 -10.07 -11.52
CA LYS A 156 6.96 -8.94 -10.91
C LYS A 156 7.70 -9.38 -9.65
N PRO A 157 8.96 -8.94 -9.42
CA PRO A 157 9.76 -9.31 -8.25
C PRO A 157 9.35 -8.48 -7.01
N ILE A 158 8.08 -8.59 -6.61
CA ILE A 158 7.46 -7.78 -5.58
C ILE A 158 7.39 -8.51 -4.24
N SER A 159 7.71 -7.82 -3.18
CA SER A 159 7.52 -8.29 -1.81
C SER A 159 6.06 -8.14 -1.35
N ASN A 160 5.35 -7.16 -1.91
CA ASN A 160 3.96 -6.91 -1.59
C ASN A 160 3.14 -6.41 -2.79
N VAL A 161 1.82 -6.56 -2.70
CA VAL A 161 0.87 -6.25 -3.77
C VAL A 161 0.87 -4.77 -4.15
N LEU A 162 1.08 -3.85 -3.20
CA LEU A 162 1.07 -2.41 -3.46
C LEU A 162 2.19 -1.97 -4.41
N GLU A 163 3.36 -2.61 -4.33
CA GLU A 163 4.46 -2.33 -5.26
C GLU A 163 4.06 -2.61 -6.72
N ALA A 164 3.29 -3.68 -6.95
CA ALA A 164 2.81 -4.02 -8.30
C ALA A 164 1.74 -3.06 -8.82
N MET A 165 0.96 -2.45 -7.92
CA MET A 165 -0.13 -1.54 -8.27
C MET A 165 0.34 -0.10 -8.53
N GLN A 166 1.55 0.24 -8.15
CA GLN A 166 2.09 1.60 -8.28
C GLN A 166 2.12 2.04 -9.75
N GLY A 167 1.42 3.16 -10.08
CA GLY A 167 1.34 3.71 -11.44
C GLY A 167 0.40 2.95 -12.40
N THR A 168 -0.32 1.88 -11.97
CA THR A 168 -1.24 1.13 -12.85
C THR A 168 -2.61 1.81 -12.99
N THR A 169 -3.01 2.59 -12.01
CA THR A 169 -4.38 3.11 -11.88
C THR A 169 -4.39 4.62 -11.64
N PRO A 170 -5.16 5.42 -12.39
CA PRO A 170 -5.26 6.86 -12.14
C PRO A 170 -5.94 7.15 -10.80
N GLY A 171 -5.54 8.23 -10.12
CA GLY A 171 -6.06 8.63 -8.82
C GLY A 171 -5.60 7.77 -7.64
N LEU A 172 -4.75 6.77 -7.89
CA LEU A 172 -4.11 5.94 -6.86
C LEU A 172 -2.65 6.39 -6.70
N VAL A 173 -2.33 6.95 -5.55
CA VAL A 173 -0.97 7.35 -5.18
C VAL A 173 -0.41 6.32 -4.21
N ILE A 174 0.62 5.62 -4.62
CA ILE A 174 1.37 4.67 -3.79
C ILE A 174 2.80 5.20 -3.68
N GLN A 175 3.30 5.37 -2.46
CA GLN A 175 4.64 5.88 -2.21
C GLN A 175 5.47 4.83 -1.46
N GLN A 176 6.58 4.43 -2.06
CA GLN A 176 7.54 3.49 -1.48
C GLN A 176 8.78 4.27 -1.03
N GLY A 177 8.69 4.94 0.10
CA GLY A 177 9.81 5.73 0.64
C GLY A 177 10.97 4.90 1.15
N SER A 178 10.79 3.60 1.35
CA SER A 178 11.77 2.66 1.90
C SER A 178 11.52 1.25 1.35
N SER A 179 12.60 0.47 1.20
CA SER A 179 12.54 -0.98 0.92
C SER A 179 13.07 -1.80 2.10
N THR A 180 12.88 -1.33 3.32
CA THR A 180 13.12 -2.15 4.52
C THR A 180 12.39 -3.48 4.38
N PRO A 181 13.03 -4.63 4.65
CA PRO A 181 12.39 -5.92 4.51
C PRO A 181 11.05 -6.01 5.26
N GLY A 182 10.00 -6.45 4.56
CA GLY A 182 8.64 -6.50 5.11
C GLY A 182 7.89 -5.18 5.21
N SER A 183 8.47 -4.04 4.76
CA SER A 183 7.77 -2.75 4.75
C SER A 183 6.61 -2.74 3.75
N VAL A 184 5.57 -1.97 4.08
CA VAL A 184 4.37 -1.80 3.25
C VAL A 184 4.30 -0.35 2.78
N PRO A 185 4.25 -0.09 1.45
CA PRO A 185 4.07 1.26 0.92
C PRO A 185 2.80 1.94 1.41
N SER A 186 2.82 3.27 1.53
CA SER A 186 1.61 4.04 1.80
C SER A 186 0.72 4.11 0.56
N ILE A 187 -0.59 4.15 0.77
CA ILE A 187 -1.60 4.19 -0.29
C ILE A 187 -2.59 5.33 -0.03
N ASN A 188 -2.91 6.08 -1.08
CA ASN A 188 -3.89 7.14 -1.03
C ASN A 188 -4.75 7.13 -2.30
N ILE A 189 -6.06 7.35 -2.17
CA ILE A 189 -7.01 7.42 -3.28
C ILE A 189 -7.55 8.84 -3.38
N ARG A 190 -7.36 9.47 -4.55
CA ARG A 190 -7.88 10.81 -4.88
C ARG A 190 -7.46 11.94 -3.93
N GLY A 191 -6.25 11.83 -3.35
CA GLY A 191 -5.67 12.90 -2.53
C GLY A 191 -6.08 12.88 -1.05
N LEU A 192 -5.72 13.93 -0.32
CA LEU A 192 -6.00 14.06 1.11
C LEU A 192 -7.38 14.71 1.29
N ASN A 193 -8.31 14.01 1.92
CA ASN A 193 -9.68 14.46 2.13
C ASN A 193 -9.95 14.91 3.57
N THR A 194 -9.06 14.60 4.51
CA THR A 194 -9.19 14.94 5.93
C THR A 194 -7.85 15.33 6.54
N MET A 195 -7.87 16.03 7.66
CA MET A 195 -6.70 16.35 8.49
C MET A 195 -6.25 15.14 9.32
N ASN A 196 -6.97 14.03 9.27
CA ASN A 196 -6.70 12.79 10.00
C ASN A 196 -6.11 11.71 9.09
N ASN A 197 -6.31 10.43 9.41
CA ASN A 197 -5.88 9.31 8.59
C ASN A 197 -6.62 9.28 7.24
N ASN A 198 -5.87 9.31 6.14
CA ASN A 198 -6.35 9.28 4.76
C ASN A 198 -6.20 7.90 4.08
N ASP A 199 -5.85 6.83 4.81
CA ASP A 199 -5.72 5.50 4.24
C ASP A 199 -7.09 4.97 3.77
N PRO A 200 -7.16 4.28 2.62
CA PRO A 200 -8.38 3.62 2.19
C PRO A 200 -8.72 2.41 3.08
N LEU A 201 -9.96 1.97 3.01
CA LEU A 201 -10.40 0.73 3.62
C LEU A 201 -10.01 -0.45 2.72
N VAL A 202 -9.30 -1.44 3.26
CA VAL A 202 -8.91 -2.66 2.53
C VAL A 202 -9.83 -3.80 2.94
N ILE A 203 -10.54 -4.39 1.97
CA ILE A 203 -11.44 -5.53 2.17
C ILE A 203 -10.93 -6.72 1.34
N ILE A 204 -10.69 -7.85 2.01
CA ILE A 204 -10.23 -9.10 1.41
C ILE A 204 -11.32 -10.15 1.59
N ASP A 205 -11.92 -10.62 0.49
CA ASP A 205 -13.01 -11.61 0.51
C ASP A 205 -14.14 -11.27 1.51
N GLY A 206 -14.45 -9.97 1.66
CA GLY A 206 -15.54 -9.45 2.50
C GLY A 206 -15.17 -9.06 3.92
N ILE A 207 -13.90 -9.19 4.35
CA ILE A 207 -13.40 -8.79 5.67
C ILE A 207 -12.27 -7.78 5.55
N GLU A 208 -12.16 -6.88 6.51
CA GLU A 208 -11.00 -5.97 6.60
C GLU A 208 -9.70 -6.73 6.82
N GLY A 209 -8.69 -6.44 5.99
CA GLY A 209 -7.38 -7.09 6.02
C GLY A 209 -6.24 -6.18 5.61
N SER A 210 -5.03 -6.73 5.51
CA SER A 210 -3.82 -6.02 5.11
C SER A 210 -3.29 -6.53 3.76
N LEU A 211 -3.02 -5.62 2.82
CA LEU A 211 -2.39 -5.97 1.53
C LEU A 211 -0.96 -6.51 1.69
N GLY A 212 -0.25 -6.11 2.75
CA GLY A 212 1.09 -6.60 3.03
C GLY A 212 1.17 -8.10 3.37
N ASN A 213 0.06 -8.67 3.89
CA ASN A 213 -0.02 -10.08 4.30
C ASN A 213 -0.53 -11.02 3.19
N LEU A 214 -0.95 -10.45 2.03
CA LEU A 214 -1.42 -11.23 0.90
C LEU A 214 -0.26 -11.77 0.06
N ASN A 215 -0.41 -13.02 -0.38
CA ASN A 215 0.40 -13.53 -1.46
C ASN A 215 -0.15 -13.01 -2.81
N PRO A 216 0.64 -12.27 -3.61
CA PRO A 216 0.18 -11.78 -4.91
C PRO A 216 -0.35 -12.87 -5.84
N ALA A 217 0.20 -14.09 -5.76
CA ALA A 217 -0.21 -15.23 -6.58
C ALA A 217 -1.64 -15.73 -6.27
N ASP A 218 -2.19 -15.43 -5.08
CA ASP A 218 -3.54 -15.83 -4.68
C ASP A 218 -4.63 -14.86 -5.13
N ILE A 219 -4.27 -13.71 -5.69
CA ILE A 219 -5.22 -12.66 -6.06
C ILE A 219 -5.82 -12.95 -7.44
N GLU A 220 -7.13 -12.84 -7.55
CA GLU A 220 -7.84 -12.89 -8.83
C GLU A 220 -8.03 -11.47 -9.39
N GLN A 221 -8.48 -10.54 -8.53
CA GLN A 221 -8.76 -9.15 -8.93
C GLN A 221 -8.66 -8.20 -7.74
N ILE A 222 -8.20 -6.99 -8.00
CA ILE A 222 -8.28 -5.87 -7.08
C ILE A 222 -9.16 -4.80 -7.71
N SER A 223 -10.22 -4.40 -7.01
CA SER A 223 -11.11 -3.31 -7.41
C SER A 223 -10.90 -2.11 -6.49
N ILE A 224 -10.72 -0.93 -7.09
CA ILE A 224 -10.52 0.33 -6.38
C ILE A 224 -11.77 1.17 -6.54
N LEU A 225 -12.52 1.34 -5.45
CA LEU A 225 -13.76 2.08 -5.37
C LEU A 225 -13.46 3.51 -4.94
N LYS A 226 -13.82 4.49 -5.77
CA LYS A 226 -13.31 5.87 -5.62
C LYS A 226 -14.40 6.91 -5.35
N ASP A 227 -15.68 6.58 -5.49
CA ASP A 227 -16.79 7.50 -5.32
C ASP A 227 -17.82 7.02 -4.31
N ALA A 228 -18.74 7.90 -3.90
CA ALA A 228 -19.74 7.58 -2.88
C ALA A 228 -20.67 6.43 -3.27
N SER A 229 -21.05 6.28 -4.54
CA SER A 229 -21.99 5.24 -4.95
C SER A 229 -21.38 3.85 -4.81
N SER A 230 -20.09 3.71 -5.13
CA SER A 230 -19.37 2.44 -5.01
C SER A 230 -18.93 2.13 -3.57
N THR A 231 -18.63 3.17 -2.76
CA THR A 231 -18.08 3.01 -1.40
C THR A 231 -19.12 3.04 -0.28
N ALA A 232 -20.30 3.69 -0.48
CA ALA A 232 -21.29 3.90 0.58
C ALA A 232 -21.75 2.61 1.28
N ILE A 233 -21.80 1.50 0.57
CA ILE A 233 -22.23 0.21 1.12
C ILE A 233 -21.22 -0.37 2.14
N TYR A 234 -19.95 0.06 2.09
CA TYR A 234 -18.90 -0.34 3.04
C TYR A 234 -18.85 0.56 4.28
N GLY A 235 -19.67 1.61 4.33
CA GLY A 235 -19.95 2.40 5.54
C GLY A 235 -18.95 3.49 5.85
N SER A 236 -18.95 3.85 7.09
CA SER A 236 -18.35 5.05 7.66
C SER A 236 -16.81 5.08 7.68
N ARG A 237 -16.12 4.05 7.20
CA ARG A 237 -14.66 4.02 7.08
C ARG A 237 -14.18 4.10 5.63
N ALA A 238 -15.12 4.23 4.69
CA ALA A 238 -14.88 4.22 3.25
C ALA A 238 -14.76 5.64 2.63
N SER A 239 -14.68 6.70 3.44
CA SER A 239 -14.56 8.09 2.99
C SER A 239 -13.31 8.37 2.15
N ASN A 240 -12.25 7.59 2.35
CA ASN A 240 -10.99 7.70 1.62
C ASN A 240 -10.86 6.65 0.49
N GLY A 241 -12.01 6.06 0.07
CA GLY A 241 -12.04 4.98 -0.91
C GLY A 241 -11.91 3.58 -0.30
N VAL A 242 -12.13 2.57 -1.14
CA VAL A 242 -12.03 1.15 -0.74
C VAL A 242 -11.17 0.40 -1.74
N VAL A 243 -10.24 -0.40 -1.25
CA VAL A 243 -9.50 -1.41 -2.02
C VAL A 243 -10.13 -2.77 -1.72
N LEU A 244 -10.81 -3.32 -2.72
CA LEU A 244 -11.51 -4.58 -2.62
C LEU A 244 -10.70 -5.66 -3.31
N VAL A 245 -10.22 -6.64 -2.56
CA VAL A 245 -9.45 -7.77 -3.07
C VAL A 245 -10.33 -9.01 -3.12
N THR A 246 -10.38 -9.62 -4.30
CA THR A 246 -10.98 -10.93 -4.51
C THR A 246 -9.88 -11.93 -4.78
N THR A 247 -9.88 -13.04 -4.06
CA THR A 247 -8.88 -14.08 -4.23
C THR A 247 -9.37 -15.20 -5.14
N LYS A 248 -8.43 -15.93 -5.72
CA LYS A 248 -8.69 -17.05 -6.64
C LYS A 248 -9.61 -18.09 -5.98
N LYS A 249 -10.63 -18.53 -6.71
CA LYS A 249 -11.58 -19.55 -6.28
C LYS A 249 -11.31 -20.87 -7.00
N GLY A 250 -11.81 -21.96 -6.41
CA GLY A 250 -11.83 -23.26 -7.07
C GLY A 250 -12.67 -23.22 -8.35
N LYS A 251 -12.26 -23.99 -9.35
CA LYS A 251 -12.98 -24.18 -10.61
C LYS A 251 -13.38 -25.65 -10.75
N ALA A 252 -14.58 -25.90 -11.25
CA ALA A 252 -14.99 -27.25 -11.61
C ALA A 252 -14.09 -27.79 -12.73
N GLY A 253 -13.56 -28.98 -12.60
CA GLY A 253 -12.66 -29.62 -13.54
C GLY A 253 -11.63 -30.53 -12.90
N LYS A 254 -10.71 -31.02 -13.72
CA LYS A 254 -9.56 -31.79 -13.23
C LYS A 254 -8.68 -30.94 -12.33
N VAL A 255 -8.03 -31.60 -11.36
CA VAL A 255 -7.05 -30.95 -10.50
C VAL A 255 -5.94 -30.34 -11.35
N GLU A 256 -5.65 -29.07 -11.11
CA GLU A 256 -4.57 -28.31 -11.70
C GLU A 256 -3.63 -27.85 -10.58
N ILE A 257 -2.36 -28.15 -10.69
CA ILE A 257 -1.31 -27.73 -9.75
C ILE A 257 -0.45 -26.72 -10.46
N SER A 258 -0.20 -25.58 -9.81
CA SER A 258 0.71 -24.53 -10.29
C SER A 258 1.84 -24.33 -9.30
N TYR A 259 3.04 -24.13 -9.83
CA TYR A 259 4.23 -23.76 -9.06
C TYR A 259 4.86 -22.50 -9.66
N ASP A 260 5.01 -21.46 -8.85
CA ASP A 260 5.66 -20.22 -9.23
C ASP A 260 6.91 -20.05 -8.37
N PHE A 261 8.02 -19.79 -9.03
CA PHE A 261 9.32 -19.55 -8.40
C PHE A 261 9.94 -18.26 -8.91
N MET A 262 10.56 -17.52 -8.02
CA MET A 262 11.36 -16.35 -8.35
C MET A 262 12.57 -16.27 -7.43
N TYR A 263 13.73 -15.96 -8.03
CA TYR A 263 14.94 -15.57 -7.33
C TYR A 263 15.39 -14.19 -7.80
N GLY A 264 15.77 -13.31 -6.88
CA GLY A 264 16.18 -11.95 -7.17
C GLY A 264 17.37 -11.49 -6.34
N VAL A 265 18.04 -10.46 -6.82
CA VAL A 265 19.16 -9.79 -6.14
C VAL A 265 18.83 -8.31 -6.01
N GLN A 266 18.82 -7.82 -4.78
CA GLN A 266 18.53 -6.44 -4.41
C GLN A 266 19.82 -5.62 -4.33
N GLN A 267 19.74 -4.35 -4.75
CA GLN A 267 20.77 -3.33 -4.63
C GLN A 267 20.11 -1.98 -4.30
N PRO A 268 20.73 -1.08 -3.54
CA PRO A 268 20.25 0.30 -3.41
C PRO A 268 20.10 0.97 -4.79
N THR A 269 18.98 1.67 -5.05
CA THR A 269 18.81 2.47 -6.28
C THR A 269 19.79 3.63 -6.34
N SER A 270 20.00 4.29 -5.19
CA SER A 270 20.91 5.41 -4.99
C SER A 270 21.36 5.45 -3.53
N LEU A 271 22.52 6.04 -3.29
CA LEU A 271 23.06 6.35 -1.97
C LEU A 271 23.62 7.77 -1.99
N PRO A 272 23.77 8.44 -0.83
CA PRO A 272 24.32 9.77 -0.73
C PRO A 272 25.70 9.90 -1.41
N LYS A 273 25.86 10.95 -2.20
CA LYS A 273 27.10 11.28 -2.91
C LYS A 273 27.95 12.19 -2.03
N ILE A 274 28.72 11.58 -1.15
CA ILE A 274 29.66 12.27 -0.26
C ILE A 274 30.92 12.63 -1.06
N ALA A 275 31.46 13.82 -0.84
CA ALA A 275 32.72 14.29 -1.45
C ALA A 275 33.90 13.47 -0.93
N ASP A 276 34.96 13.36 -1.76
CA ASP A 276 36.21 12.70 -1.41
C ASP A 276 36.91 13.37 -0.22
N SER A 277 37.72 12.61 0.51
CA SER A 277 38.38 13.05 1.75
C SER A 277 39.25 14.28 1.57
N TRP A 278 39.98 14.42 0.46
CA TRP A 278 40.79 15.61 0.18
C TRP A 278 39.89 16.82 -0.13
N VAL A 279 38.80 16.67 -0.83
CA VAL A 279 37.82 17.73 -1.08
C VAL A 279 37.17 18.16 0.24
N TYR A 280 36.80 17.21 1.08
CA TYR A 280 36.30 17.50 2.43
C TYR A 280 37.32 18.36 3.23
N ALA A 281 38.60 18.00 3.23
CA ALA A 281 39.63 18.70 3.98
C ALA A 281 39.88 20.15 3.45
N GLU A 282 39.84 20.32 2.12
CA GLU A 282 39.91 21.66 1.48
C GLU A 282 38.72 22.53 1.88
N LEU A 283 37.50 22.01 1.75
CA LEU A 283 36.26 22.71 2.10
C LEU A 283 36.12 22.98 3.61
N TYR A 284 36.65 22.07 4.44
CA TYR A 284 36.67 22.25 5.87
C TYR A 284 37.54 23.46 6.26
N ASN A 285 38.76 23.55 5.68
CA ASN A 285 39.65 24.68 5.93
C ASN A 285 39.01 25.99 5.51
N GLU A 286 38.33 26.01 4.36
CA GLU A 286 37.62 27.21 3.88
C GLU A 286 36.50 27.61 4.86
N ALA A 287 35.67 26.65 5.27
CA ALA A 287 34.58 26.91 6.22
C ALA A 287 35.11 27.37 7.61
N ALA A 288 36.21 26.81 8.06
CA ALA A 288 36.88 27.23 9.29
C ALA A 288 37.34 28.69 9.22
N VAL A 289 38.02 29.07 8.12
CA VAL A 289 38.50 30.45 7.90
C VAL A 289 37.32 31.42 7.79
N ASN A 290 36.28 31.06 7.02
CA ASN A 290 35.05 31.86 6.91
C ASN A 290 34.34 32.05 8.27
N SER A 291 34.56 31.15 9.21
CA SER A 291 33.98 31.20 10.57
C SER A 291 34.95 31.75 11.62
N GLY A 292 36.05 32.41 11.19
CA GLY A 292 37.03 33.02 12.06
C GLY A 292 37.89 32.00 12.84
N ARG A 293 38.01 30.78 12.36
CA ARG A 293 38.82 29.70 12.95
C ARG A 293 40.08 29.45 12.12
N ALA A 294 41.09 28.85 12.70
CA ALA A 294 42.28 28.42 11.96
C ALA A 294 41.97 27.21 11.08
N ALA A 295 42.65 27.12 9.92
CA ALA A 295 42.63 25.93 9.10
C ALA A 295 43.09 24.70 9.91
N LYS A 296 42.38 23.57 9.77
CA LYS A 296 42.66 22.31 10.51
C LYS A 296 43.69 21.44 9.79
N PHE A 297 43.62 21.38 8.48
CA PHE A 297 44.42 20.50 7.66
C PHE A 297 45.52 21.24 6.93
N THR A 298 46.75 20.71 7.00
CA THR A 298 47.88 21.25 6.26
C THR A 298 47.82 20.79 4.79
N PRO A 299 48.53 21.47 3.88
CA PRO A 299 48.64 21.01 2.48
C PRO A 299 49.17 19.57 2.33
N GLU A 300 50.13 19.18 3.22
CA GLU A 300 50.67 17.81 3.24
C GLU A 300 49.62 16.77 3.66
N GLN A 301 48.78 17.06 4.64
CA GLN A 301 47.71 16.19 5.06
C GLN A 301 46.66 16.03 3.94
N ILE A 302 46.30 17.13 3.26
CA ILE A 302 45.37 17.10 2.10
C ILE A 302 45.97 16.25 0.97
N ALA A 303 47.28 16.41 0.68
CA ALA A 303 47.98 15.60 -0.30
C ALA A 303 48.02 14.12 0.12
N GLN A 304 48.17 13.82 1.40
CA GLN A 304 48.11 12.43 1.91
C GLN A 304 46.74 11.81 1.67
N PHE A 305 45.64 12.52 1.95
CA PHE A 305 44.29 12.01 1.64
C PHE A 305 44.12 11.73 0.15
N ARG A 306 44.62 12.61 -0.73
CA ARG A 306 44.57 12.43 -2.19
C ARG A 306 45.41 11.27 -2.69
N ASN A 307 46.52 10.95 -2.03
CA ASN A 307 47.48 9.93 -2.44
C ASN A 307 47.31 8.57 -1.73
N GLY A 308 46.10 8.25 -1.23
CA GLY A 308 45.76 6.94 -0.68
C GLY A 308 45.51 6.92 0.83
N GLY A 309 45.31 8.07 1.45
CA GLY A 309 44.76 8.15 2.82
C GLY A 309 43.30 7.70 2.88
N PRO A 310 42.69 7.64 4.07
CA PRO A 310 41.30 7.24 4.23
C PRO A 310 40.37 8.07 3.36
N ASN A 311 39.50 7.37 2.62
CA ASN A 311 38.45 7.97 1.78
C ASN A 311 37.19 7.07 1.86
N VAL A 312 36.44 7.21 2.93
CA VAL A 312 35.37 6.27 3.31
C VAL A 312 33.99 6.90 3.18
N ASN A 313 33.16 6.32 2.36
CA ASN A 313 31.73 6.62 2.36
C ASN A 313 31.02 5.74 3.41
N TRP A 314 30.85 6.25 4.62
CA TRP A 314 30.31 5.53 5.77
C TRP A 314 28.89 5.00 5.51
N VAL A 315 28.06 5.72 4.76
CA VAL A 315 26.71 5.28 4.41
C VAL A 315 26.76 4.06 3.48
N LYS A 316 27.64 4.08 2.48
CA LYS A 316 27.82 2.95 1.56
C LYS A 316 28.28 1.69 2.28
N GLU A 317 29.08 1.86 3.33
CA GLU A 317 29.60 0.74 4.13
C GLU A 317 28.55 0.08 5.02
N LEU A 318 27.38 0.67 5.23
CA LEU A 318 26.28 0.02 5.93
C LEU A 318 25.65 -1.11 5.10
N TYR A 319 25.80 -1.10 3.77
CA TYR A 319 25.04 -1.96 2.85
C TYR A 319 25.87 -3.05 2.22
N HIS A 320 25.24 -4.21 2.05
CA HIS A 320 25.71 -5.24 1.12
C HIS A 320 25.58 -4.74 -0.32
N ARG A 321 26.56 -5.12 -1.16
CA ARG A 321 26.48 -4.84 -2.61
C ARG A 321 25.29 -5.55 -3.26
N ASN A 322 25.01 -6.78 -2.82
CA ASN A 322 23.96 -7.63 -3.34
C ASN A 322 23.28 -8.35 -2.18
N SER A 323 21.95 -8.30 -2.11
CA SER A 323 21.16 -9.01 -1.10
C SER A 323 20.14 -9.90 -1.81
N PRO A 324 20.14 -11.22 -1.56
CA PRO A 324 19.24 -12.14 -2.24
C PRO A 324 17.81 -12.03 -1.70
N GLN A 325 16.85 -12.38 -2.59
CA GLN A 325 15.48 -12.68 -2.22
C GLN A 325 14.95 -13.84 -3.05
N SER A 326 14.04 -14.63 -2.49
CA SER A 326 13.35 -15.71 -3.20
C SER A 326 11.88 -15.82 -2.83
N SER A 327 11.08 -16.31 -3.77
CA SER A 327 9.65 -16.55 -3.56
C SER A 327 9.25 -17.87 -4.20
N HIS A 328 8.48 -18.66 -3.46
CA HIS A 328 7.95 -19.95 -3.87
C HIS A 328 6.45 -19.97 -3.60
N ASN A 329 5.66 -20.34 -4.58
CA ASN A 329 4.21 -20.49 -4.42
C ASN A 329 3.76 -21.80 -5.09
N VAL A 330 3.02 -22.60 -4.34
CA VAL A 330 2.35 -23.79 -4.85
C VAL A 330 0.86 -23.60 -4.68
N SER A 331 0.08 -23.78 -5.75
CA SER A 331 -1.36 -23.72 -5.66
C SER A 331 -2.00 -24.93 -6.36
N MET A 332 -3.16 -25.34 -5.86
CA MET A 332 -3.95 -26.43 -6.38
C MET A 332 -5.40 -25.96 -6.52
N THR A 333 -5.96 -26.10 -7.71
CA THR A 333 -7.38 -25.85 -7.97
C THR A 333 -8.05 -27.09 -8.57
N GLY A 334 -9.31 -27.30 -8.23
CA GLY A 334 -10.07 -28.43 -8.76
C GLY A 334 -11.48 -28.49 -8.22
N GLY A 335 -12.23 -29.51 -8.67
CA GLY A 335 -13.58 -29.74 -8.18
C GLY A 335 -14.52 -30.34 -9.22
N ASN A 336 -15.78 -30.34 -8.87
CA ASN A 336 -16.89 -30.73 -9.75
C ASN A 336 -18.02 -29.70 -9.63
N ASP A 337 -19.20 -29.98 -10.21
CA ASP A 337 -20.34 -29.07 -10.20
C ASP A 337 -20.90 -28.80 -8.81
N GLN A 338 -20.61 -29.64 -7.82
CA GLN A 338 -21.09 -29.52 -6.45
C GLN A 338 -20.01 -28.91 -5.52
N LEU A 339 -18.76 -29.30 -5.68
CA LEU A 339 -17.65 -28.87 -4.81
C LEU A 339 -16.51 -28.36 -5.66
N SER A 340 -16.07 -27.12 -5.42
CA SER A 340 -14.84 -26.58 -5.98
C SER A 340 -13.94 -26.03 -4.87
N TYR A 341 -12.64 -26.19 -5.04
CA TYR A 341 -11.65 -25.78 -4.04
C TYR A 341 -10.40 -25.18 -4.69
N MET A 342 -9.77 -24.29 -3.95
CA MET A 342 -8.44 -23.75 -4.22
C MET A 342 -7.65 -23.78 -2.92
N ALA A 343 -6.46 -24.34 -2.96
CA ALA A 343 -5.51 -24.32 -1.85
C ALA A 343 -4.16 -23.79 -2.33
N SER A 344 -3.49 -22.98 -1.53
CA SER A 344 -2.15 -22.48 -1.84
C SER A 344 -1.25 -22.44 -0.60
N LEU A 345 0.06 -22.58 -0.86
CA LEU A 345 1.12 -22.40 0.10
C LEU A 345 2.17 -21.48 -0.53
N GLY A 346 2.53 -20.43 0.17
CA GLY A 346 3.52 -19.45 -0.26
C GLY A 346 4.65 -19.32 0.76
N TYR A 347 5.86 -19.18 0.28
CA TYR A 347 7.05 -18.84 1.06
C TYR A 347 7.81 -17.73 0.37
N MET A 348 8.23 -16.71 1.12
CA MET A 348 9.10 -15.63 0.66
C MET A 348 10.20 -15.42 1.68
N ASP A 349 11.42 -15.24 1.17
CA ASP A 349 12.61 -14.88 1.95
C ASP A 349 13.28 -13.67 1.30
N GLN A 350 13.45 -12.59 2.04
CA GLN A 350 14.04 -11.33 1.60
C GLN A 350 15.11 -10.91 2.58
N ASN A 351 16.39 -11.01 2.19
CA ASN A 351 17.48 -10.54 3.03
C ASN A 351 17.55 -9.02 3.04
N SER A 352 17.96 -8.46 4.17
CA SER A 352 18.24 -7.03 4.29
C SER A 352 19.41 -6.62 3.40
N MET A 353 19.36 -5.40 2.87
CA MET A 353 20.53 -4.78 2.25
C MET A 353 21.55 -4.29 3.29
N PHE A 354 21.16 -4.07 4.56
CA PHE A 354 22.11 -3.76 5.64
C PHE A 354 23.07 -4.93 5.91
N LYS A 355 24.32 -4.63 6.22
CA LYS A 355 25.26 -5.57 6.80
C LYS A 355 24.79 -5.96 8.20
N GLY A 356 25.11 -7.17 8.64
CA GLY A 356 24.76 -7.69 9.96
C GLY A 356 24.32 -9.14 9.92
N PRO A 357 24.08 -9.76 11.08
CA PRO A 357 23.77 -11.19 11.15
C PRO A 357 22.30 -11.45 10.80
N ASP A 358 22.06 -12.13 9.64
CA ASP A 358 20.77 -12.72 9.24
C ASP A 358 19.55 -11.77 9.32
N TYR A 359 19.73 -10.48 9.01
CA TYR A 359 18.63 -9.53 8.94
C TYR A 359 17.81 -9.75 7.69
N GLY A 360 16.50 -9.75 7.83
CA GLY A 360 15.61 -9.98 6.70
C GLY A 360 14.15 -10.19 7.09
N TYR A 361 13.39 -10.64 6.13
CA TYR A 361 11.96 -10.88 6.21
C TYR A 361 11.60 -12.23 5.61
N LYS A 362 10.90 -13.05 6.37
CA LYS A 362 10.33 -14.31 5.89
C LYS A 362 8.81 -14.27 6.02
N ARG A 363 8.12 -14.63 4.92
CA ARG A 363 6.65 -14.73 4.92
C ARG A 363 6.22 -16.13 4.56
N TYR A 364 5.32 -16.68 5.35
CA TYR A 364 4.64 -17.94 5.11
C TYR A 364 3.16 -17.65 4.92
N ASN A 365 2.58 -18.11 3.82
CA ASN A 365 1.16 -17.99 3.54
C ASN A 365 0.54 -19.37 3.35
N ALA A 366 -0.67 -19.55 3.84
CA ALA A 366 -1.53 -20.68 3.52
C ALA A 366 -2.94 -20.17 3.26
N ARG A 367 -3.58 -20.61 2.18
CA ARG A 367 -4.94 -20.24 1.81
C ARG A 367 -5.77 -21.48 1.46
N LEU A 368 -7.04 -21.46 1.85
CA LEU A 368 -8.03 -22.46 1.46
C LEU A 368 -9.36 -21.76 1.14
N ASN A 369 -9.81 -21.89 -0.10
CA ASN A 369 -11.11 -21.42 -0.56
C ASN A 369 -11.92 -22.64 -1.03
N VAL A 370 -13.12 -22.82 -0.47
CA VAL A 370 -14.01 -23.93 -0.80
C VAL A 370 -15.40 -23.38 -1.09
N SER A 371 -15.99 -23.81 -2.19
CA SER A 371 -17.38 -23.53 -2.52
C SER A 371 -18.13 -24.86 -2.69
N HIS A 372 -19.16 -25.06 -1.89
CA HIS A 372 -19.96 -26.28 -1.88
C HIS A 372 -21.44 -25.98 -2.15
N LYS A 373 -21.95 -26.40 -3.28
CA LYS A 373 -23.37 -26.42 -3.58
C LYS A 373 -24.01 -27.63 -2.89
N VAL A 374 -24.53 -27.39 -1.67
CA VAL A 374 -25.17 -28.44 -0.85
C VAL A 374 -26.45 -28.94 -1.52
N THR A 375 -27.17 -27.98 -2.13
CA THR A 375 -28.33 -28.26 -2.99
C THR A 375 -28.28 -27.34 -4.21
N ASN A 376 -29.18 -27.49 -5.17
CA ASN A 376 -29.22 -26.62 -6.35
C ASN A 376 -29.47 -25.14 -6.03
N ASN A 377 -30.04 -24.85 -4.85
CA ASN A 377 -30.39 -23.51 -4.42
C ASN A 377 -29.70 -23.06 -3.12
N PHE A 378 -28.82 -23.90 -2.54
CA PHE A 378 -28.08 -23.55 -1.32
C PHE A 378 -26.60 -23.82 -1.48
N THR A 379 -25.78 -22.78 -1.31
CA THR A 379 -24.32 -22.80 -1.45
C THR A 379 -23.66 -22.33 -0.17
N LEU A 380 -22.64 -23.06 0.26
CA LEU A 380 -21.73 -22.66 1.34
C LEU A 380 -20.35 -22.31 0.75
N ASN A 381 -19.84 -21.16 1.12
CA ASN A 381 -18.52 -20.71 0.76
C ASN A 381 -17.67 -20.56 2.02
N LEU A 382 -16.47 -21.10 2.00
CA LEU A 382 -15.44 -20.94 3.03
C LEU A 382 -14.23 -20.28 2.40
N THR A 383 -13.73 -19.22 2.99
CA THR A 383 -12.40 -18.65 2.68
C THR A 383 -11.58 -18.62 3.96
N SER A 384 -10.33 -19.02 3.88
CA SER A 384 -9.40 -18.99 5.02
C SER A 384 -8.00 -18.65 4.54
N GLN A 385 -7.34 -17.75 5.26
CA GLN A 385 -5.95 -17.36 5.04
C GLN A 385 -5.21 -17.37 6.37
N PHE A 386 -4.03 -17.94 6.36
CA PHE A 386 -3.02 -17.76 7.41
C PHE A 386 -1.81 -17.06 6.79
N ALA A 387 -1.25 -16.07 7.49
CA ALA A 387 0.01 -15.44 7.13
C ALA A 387 0.88 -15.30 8.37
N ARG A 388 2.14 -15.72 8.29
CA ARG A 388 3.18 -15.43 9.27
C ARG A 388 4.25 -14.58 8.61
N ASN A 389 4.53 -13.44 9.21
CA ASN A 389 5.65 -12.56 8.85
C ASN A 389 6.66 -12.58 9.98
N ASP A 390 7.86 -13.04 9.70
CA ASP A 390 9.00 -13.03 10.61
C ASP A 390 10.01 -12.01 10.11
N ILE A 391 10.14 -10.89 10.82
CA ILE A 391 11.02 -9.78 10.52
C ILE A 391 12.13 -9.79 11.56
N LYS A 392 13.36 -10.02 11.12
CA LYS A 392 14.55 -9.89 11.95
C LYS A 392 15.38 -8.70 11.49
N GLU A 393 15.58 -7.76 12.39
CA GLU A 393 16.32 -6.52 12.13
C GLU A 393 17.26 -6.21 13.30
N HIS A 394 18.11 -5.20 13.12
CA HIS A 394 18.97 -4.70 14.20
C HIS A 394 18.14 -4.11 15.36
N ALA A 395 18.70 -4.14 16.58
CA ALA A 395 18.01 -3.66 17.78
C ALA A 395 17.93 -2.12 17.88
N TYR A 396 18.71 -1.41 17.08
CA TYR A 396 18.70 0.05 17.01
C TYR A 396 17.79 0.54 15.88
N TRP A 397 17.32 1.77 15.96
CA TRP A 397 16.41 2.34 14.93
C TRP A 397 17.15 2.54 13.61
N THR A 398 16.55 2.13 12.53
CA THR A 398 17.08 2.27 11.16
C THR A 398 17.52 3.69 10.84
N GLU A 399 16.67 4.66 11.18
CA GLU A 399 16.91 6.07 10.96
C GLU A 399 18.14 6.55 11.74
N TRP A 400 18.32 6.08 12.97
CA TRP A 400 19.46 6.44 13.81
C TRP A 400 20.78 5.86 13.27
N ILE A 401 20.78 4.61 12.80
CA ILE A 401 21.97 3.98 12.20
C ILE A 401 22.43 4.75 10.96
N ILE A 402 21.49 5.10 10.09
CA ILE A 402 21.78 5.87 8.88
C ILE A 402 22.24 7.28 9.24
N GLU A 403 21.61 7.90 10.24
CA GLU A 403 22.02 9.20 10.76
C GLU A 403 23.47 9.18 11.24
N GLN A 404 23.87 8.19 12.04
CA GLN A 404 25.27 8.08 12.51
C GLN A 404 26.25 7.99 11.34
N ALA A 405 25.92 7.25 10.30
CA ALA A 405 26.75 7.16 9.10
C ALA A 405 26.74 8.45 8.27
N ASN A 406 25.58 9.13 8.17
CA ASN A 406 25.47 10.43 7.50
C ASN A 406 26.26 11.55 8.21
N ARG A 407 26.61 11.39 9.49
CA ARG A 407 27.39 12.35 10.28
C ARG A 407 28.90 12.19 10.15
N MET A 408 29.36 11.08 9.57
CA MET A 408 30.77 10.72 9.57
C MET A 408 31.51 11.29 8.37
N PRO A 409 32.59 12.10 8.60
CA PRO A 409 33.42 12.62 7.52
C PRO A 409 34.25 11.49 6.87
N PRO A 410 34.58 11.63 5.55
CA PRO A 410 35.25 10.58 4.78
C PRO A 410 36.71 10.35 5.15
N ILE A 411 37.31 11.21 5.95
CA ILE A 411 38.73 11.18 6.35
C ILE A 411 39.04 10.17 7.44
N TYR A 412 38.03 9.55 8.04
CA TYR A 412 38.22 8.56 9.10
C TYR A 412 37.91 7.14 8.62
N PRO A 413 38.74 6.14 8.96
CA PRO A 413 38.43 4.75 8.75
C PRO A 413 37.31 4.31 9.70
N ILE A 414 36.53 3.27 9.34
CA ILE A 414 35.47 2.71 10.19
C ILE A 414 36.08 1.96 11.39
N LYS A 415 37.21 1.30 11.18
CA LYS A 415 37.95 0.57 12.19
C LYS A 415 39.36 1.13 12.33
N ASN A 416 39.89 1.15 13.55
CA ASN A 416 41.25 1.48 13.87
C ASN A 416 42.23 0.36 13.40
N GLU A 417 43.51 0.60 13.46
CA GLU A 417 44.56 -0.39 13.08
C GLU A 417 44.53 -1.66 13.93
N ASP A 418 44.07 -1.57 15.18
CA ASP A 418 43.91 -2.70 16.11
C ASP A 418 42.63 -3.51 15.85
N GLY A 419 41.81 -3.11 14.87
CA GLY A 419 40.54 -3.74 14.52
C GLY A 419 39.32 -3.26 15.34
N SER A 420 39.52 -2.40 16.36
CA SER A 420 38.43 -1.78 17.09
C SER A 420 37.64 -0.78 16.22
N TYR A 421 36.37 -0.56 16.55
CA TYR A 421 35.55 0.44 15.80
C TYR A 421 36.00 1.86 16.17
N ASN A 422 36.08 2.70 15.13
CA ASN A 422 36.45 4.10 15.31
C ASN A 422 35.21 4.95 15.64
N TYR A 423 35.37 5.94 16.52
CA TYR A 423 34.35 6.92 16.92
C TYR A 423 34.85 8.35 16.63
N PRO A 424 34.88 8.76 15.35
CA PRO A 424 35.41 10.03 14.95
C PRO A 424 34.50 11.22 15.27
N ALA A 425 35.04 12.44 15.15
CA ALA A 425 34.30 13.70 15.21
C ALA A 425 33.53 13.92 16.52
N GLY A 426 34.06 13.44 17.65
CA GLY A 426 33.39 13.52 18.95
C GLY A 426 32.11 12.66 19.03
N SER A 427 31.90 11.76 18.07
CA SER A 427 30.81 10.79 18.10
C SER A 427 31.09 9.76 19.20
N ASN A 428 30.02 9.36 19.87
CA ASN A 428 30.04 8.24 20.81
C ASN A 428 29.39 6.99 20.19
N SER A 429 29.35 6.91 18.87
CA SER A 429 28.61 5.88 18.14
C SER A 429 29.22 5.56 16.78
N ASN A 430 29.15 4.31 16.38
CA ASN A 430 29.50 3.83 15.05
C ASN A 430 28.33 3.00 14.47
N GLY A 431 27.72 3.47 13.38
CA GLY A 431 26.55 2.85 12.77
C GLY A 431 26.80 1.41 12.33
N LEU A 432 27.99 1.09 11.78
CA LEU A 432 28.32 -0.26 11.35
C LEU A 432 28.47 -1.22 12.55
N GLN A 433 29.09 -0.76 13.66
CA GLN A 433 29.16 -1.55 14.88
C GLN A 433 27.76 -1.90 15.41
N ARG A 434 26.83 -0.92 15.39
CA ARG A 434 25.46 -1.16 15.82
C ARG A 434 24.76 -2.21 14.95
N LEU A 435 25.05 -2.25 13.66
CA LEU A 435 24.53 -3.30 12.76
C LEU A 435 25.15 -4.67 13.05
N GLU A 436 26.48 -4.74 13.22
CA GLU A 436 27.19 -6.02 13.34
C GLU A 436 27.10 -6.61 14.75
N GLU A 437 27.11 -5.79 15.79
CA GLU A 437 27.27 -6.22 17.19
C GLU A 437 26.11 -5.76 18.11
N GLY A 438 25.25 -4.84 17.67
CA GLY A 438 24.25 -4.14 18.49
C GLY A 438 23.07 -4.99 18.97
N GLY A 439 23.06 -6.27 18.63
CA GLY A 439 21.95 -7.16 18.93
C GLY A 439 20.90 -7.17 17.84
N TYR A 440 19.73 -7.71 18.15
CA TYR A 440 18.67 -7.88 17.17
C TYR A 440 17.28 -7.60 17.75
N ARG A 441 16.36 -7.36 16.85
CA ARG A 441 14.93 -7.24 17.10
C ARG A 441 14.23 -8.19 16.16
N GLN A 442 13.43 -9.09 16.72
CA GLN A 442 12.60 -10.03 15.95
C GLN A 442 11.13 -9.73 16.18
N ASN A 443 10.40 -9.58 15.10
CA ASN A 443 9.00 -9.22 15.10
C ASN A 443 8.20 -10.27 14.33
N VAL A 444 7.52 -11.17 15.06
CA VAL A 444 6.72 -12.23 14.47
C VAL A 444 5.25 -11.85 14.48
N ASN A 445 4.68 -11.70 13.29
CA ASN A 445 3.28 -11.36 13.07
C ASN A 445 2.51 -12.55 12.53
N ASP A 446 1.52 -13.05 13.25
CA ASP A 446 0.60 -14.08 12.81
C ASP A 446 -0.78 -13.50 12.53
N GLU A 447 -1.30 -13.71 11.33
CA GLU A 447 -2.64 -13.30 10.94
C GLU A 447 -3.45 -14.53 10.49
N LEU A 448 -4.60 -14.71 11.09
CA LEU A 448 -5.64 -15.64 10.63
C LEU A 448 -6.85 -14.82 10.21
N LEU A 449 -7.26 -14.94 8.95
CA LEU A 449 -8.45 -14.32 8.38
C LEU A 449 -9.33 -15.40 7.77
N GLY A 450 -10.64 -15.39 8.06
CA GLY A 450 -11.55 -16.38 7.50
C GLY A 450 -12.99 -15.95 7.48
N THR A 451 -13.73 -16.41 6.45
CA THR A 451 -15.16 -16.13 6.25
C THR A 451 -15.90 -17.41 5.91
N ILE A 452 -17.06 -17.57 6.53
CA ILE A 452 -18.06 -18.55 6.12
C ILE A 452 -19.26 -17.75 5.60
N GLN A 453 -19.73 -18.09 4.39
CA GLN A 453 -20.88 -17.46 3.76
C GLN A 453 -21.87 -18.54 3.29
N ALA A 454 -23.14 -18.37 3.64
CA ALA A 454 -24.24 -19.19 3.18
C ALA A 454 -25.11 -18.35 2.23
N GLU A 455 -25.38 -18.88 1.05
CA GLU A 455 -26.29 -18.30 0.05
C GLU A 455 -27.45 -19.27 -0.20
N TRP A 456 -28.68 -18.80 0.00
CA TRP A 456 -29.89 -19.57 -0.24
C TRP A 456 -30.83 -18.85 -1.20
N GLU A 457 -30.99 -19.39 -2.38
CA GLU A 457 -31.99 -18.92 -3.34
C GLU A 457 -33.35 -19.50 -2.98
N VAL A 458 -34.13 -18.75 -2.18
CA VAL A 458 -35.45 -19.18 -1.66
C VAL A 458 -36.48 -19.21 -2.77
N TYR A 459 -36.38 -18.26 -3.69
CA TYR A 459 -37.22 -18.15 -4.88
C TYR A 459 -36.36 -17.57 -6.02
N LYS A 460 -36.77 -17.84 -7.28
CA LYS A 460 -35.99 -17.37 -8.44
C LYS A 460 -35.69 -15.87 -8.34
N GLY A 461 -34.42 -15.54 -8.24
CA GLY A 461 -33.95 -14.18 -8.09
C GLY A 461 -33.96 -13.61 -6.67
N LEU A 462 -34.62 -14.30 -5.68
CA LEU A 462 -34.63 -13.91 -4.26
C LEU A 462 -33.60 -14.76 -3.50
N LYS A 463 -32.56 -14.14 -2.99
CA LYS A 463 -31.52 -14.81 -2.22
C LYS A 463 -31.46 -14.25 -0.80
N LEU A 464 -31.26 -15.14 0.16
CA LEU A 464 -30.80 -14.84 1.51
C LEU A 464 -29.31 -15.15 1.61
N ILE A 465 -28.52 -14.20 2.10
CA ILE A 465 -27.09 -14.33 2.23
C ILE A 465 -26.71 -14.02 3.67
N GLY A 466 -26.12 -15.00 4.34
CA GLY A 466 -25.54 -14.82 5.67
C GLY A 466 -24.04 -15.03 5.61
N SER A 467 -23.24 -14.12 6.17
CA SER A 467 -21.81 -14.31 6.32
C SER A 467 -21.34 -13.97 7.73
N ALA A 468 -20.41 -14.75 8.23
CA ALA A 468 -19.69 -14.48 9.45
C ALA A 468 -18.20 -14.72 9.20
N GLY A 469 -17.39 -13.77 9.64
CA GLY A 469 -15.96 -13.88 9.46
C GLY A 469 -15.20 -13.11 10.51
N GLY A 470 -13.90 -13.32 10.54
CA GLY A 470 -13.04 -12.66 11.50
C GLY A 470 -11.58 -12.66 11.09
N ARG A 471 -10.88 -11.71 11.69
CA ARG A 471 -9.44 -11.58 11.63
C ARG A 471 -8.89 -11.64 13.05
N VAL A 472 -7.89 -12.46 13.26
CA VAL A 472 -7.07 -12.45 14.48
C VAL A 472 -5.65 -12.16 14.06
N TRP A 473 -5.08 -11.10 14.64
CA TRP A 473 -3.70 -10.72 14.41
C TRP A 473 -2.95 -10.68 15.74
N ASN A 474 -1.84 -11.42 15.79
CA ASN A 474 -0.93 -11.44 16.94
C ASN A 474 0.41 -10.90 16.47
N ASN A 475 1.04 -10.07 17.29
CA ASN A 475 2.39 -9.60 17.11
C ASN A 475 3.19 -9.94 18.35
N ASN A 476 4.31 -10.62 18.18
CA ASN A 476 5.29 -10.91 19.23
C ASN A 476 6.59 -10.21 18.84
N LEU A 477 7.00 -9.26 19.65
CA LEU A 477 8.27 -8.57 19.53
C LEU A 477 9.21 -9.07 20.61
N HIS A 478 10.39 -9.52 20.18
CA HIS A 478 11.55 -9.79 21.02
C HIS A 478 12.70 -8.89 20.59
N GLU A 479 13.29 -8.13 21.53
CA GLU A 479 14.41 -7.24 21.25
C GLU A 479 15.50 -7.48 22.29
N ASN A 480 16.70 -7.85 21.82
CA ASN A 480 17.92 -7.93 22.61
C ASN A 480 18.90 -6.86 22.11
N ARG A 481 18.91 -5.71 22.79
CA ARG A 481 19.78 -4.58 22.49
C ARG A 481 21.03 -4.65 23.36
N LYS A 482 22.19 -4.66 22.71
CA LYS A 482 23.49 -4.70 23.38
C LYS A 482 24.04 -3.32 23.61
N ALA A 483 24.64 -3.13 24.78
CA ALA A 483 25.38 -1.92 25.16
C ALA A 483 26.76 -1.90 24.53
N PHE A 484 27.35 -0.71 24.51
CA PHE A 484 28.74 -0.48 24.10
C PHE A 484 29.44 0.42 25.12
N GLU A 485 30.52 -0.07 25.66
CA GLU A 485 31.30 0.66 26.65
C GLU A 485 31.83 1.99 26.09
N GLY A 486 31.79 3.05 26.91
CA GLY A 486 32.22 4.39 26.49
C GLY A 486 31.28 5.14 25.56
N THR A 487 30.09 4.61 25.29
CA THR A 487 29.09 5.25 24.43
C THR A 487 27.86 5.71 25.23
N GLY A 488 26.94 6.45 24.59
CA GLY A 488 25.67 6.84 25.19
C GLY A 488 24.73 5.66 25.48
N ASP A 489 24.99 4.49 24.88
CA ASP A 489 24.25 3.24 25.07
C ASP A 489 25.01 2.32 26.02
N SER A 490 24.99 2.66 27.29
CA SER A 490 25.79 1.98 28.32
C SER A 490 25.14 0.76 28.95
N GLU A 491 23.89 0.46 28.63
CA GLU A 491 23.12 -0.64 29.25
C GLU A 491 22.48 -1.57 28.18
N ASN A 492 22.67 -2.87 28.42
CA ASN A 492 21.96 -3.88 27.63
C ASN A 492 20.47 -3.85 28.00
N LYS A 493 19.61 -4.01 26.98
CA LYS A 493 18.16 -3.98 27.19
C LYS A 493 17.51 -5.15 26.49
N LEU A 494 16.74 -5.91 27.26
CA LEU A 494 15.83 -6.91 26.75
C LEU A 494 14.39 -6.39 26.78
N THR A 495 13.65 -6.55 25.67
CA THR A 495 12.25 -6.12 25.58
C THR A 495 11.41 -7.23 24.99
N GLU A 496 10.27 -7.55 25.61
CA GLU A 496 9.22 -8.41 25.10
C GLU A 496 7.93 -7.61 24.96
N GLN A 497 7.28 -7.73 23.82
CA GLN A 497 5.99 -7.12 23.60
C GLN A 497 5.03 -8.12 22.95
N PHE A 498 3.83 -8.18 23.47
CA PHE A 498 2.74 -8.94 22.91
C PHE A 498 1.59 -8.00 22.56
N TYR A 499 1.16 -8.06 21.31
CA TYR A 499 -0.05 -7.37 20.83
C TYR A 499 -0.98 -8.38 20.18
N ARG A 500 -2.27 -8.26 20.50
CA ARG A 500 -3.30 -9.06 19.87
C ARG A 500 -4.50 -8.20 19.51
N SER A 501 -4.95 -8.28 18.26
CA SER A 501 -6.23 -7.72 17.84
C SER A 501 -7.16 -8.79 17.27
N LYS A 502 -8.46 -8.54 17.40
CA LYS A 502 -9.54 -9.35 16.83
C LYS A 502 -10.54 -8.43 16.16
N ASN A 503 -10.91 -8.78 14.95
CA ASN A 503 -12.01 -8.16 14.23
C ASN A 503 -13.03 -9.26 13.91
N ILE A 504 -14.31 -8.99 14.13
CA ILE A 504 -15.42 -9.90 13.81
C ILE A 504 -16.40 -9.11 12.95
N THR A 505 -16.79 -9.69 11.81
CA THR A 505 -17.76 -9.10 10.90
C THR A 505 -18.87 -10.11 10.62
N THR A 506 -20.11 -9.66 10.75
CA THR A 506 -21.29 -10.49 10.40
C THR A 506 -22.20 -9.68 9.50
N ASN A 507 -22.66 -10.28 8.39
CA ASN A 507 -23.59 -9.66 7.46
C ASN A 507 -24.78 -10.60 7.24
N LEU A 508 -25.97 -10.01 7.24
CA LEU A 508 -27.22 -10.65 6.83
C LEU A 508 -27.85 -9.82 5.72
N MET A 509 -28.12 -10.43 4.58
CA MET A 509 -28.60 -9.70 3.40
C MET A 509 -29.74 -10.46 2.73
N VAL A 510 -30.67 -9.70 2.20
CA VAL A 510 -31.73 -10.17 1.29
C VAL A 510 -31.53 -9.46 -0.04
N THR A 511 -31.38 -10.20 -1.13
CA THR A 511 -31.26 -9.64 -2.47
C THR A 511 -32.39 -10.17 -3.37
N TYR A 512 -32.96 -9.29 -4.16
CA TYR A 512 -33.93 -9.65 -5.20
C TYR A 512 -33.54 -9.04 -6.53
N ASN A 513 -33.35 -9.87 -7.57
CA ASN A 513 -33.03 -9.44 -8.91
C ASN A 513 -34.01 -10.07 -9.90
N THR A 514 -34.62 -9.23 -10.74
CA THR A 514 -35.56 -9.68 -11.76
C THR A 514 -35.43 -8.90 -13.07
N LYS A 515 -35.79 -9.52 -14.16
CA LYS A 515 -35.84 -8.89 -15.48
C LYS A 515 -37.24 -9.08 -16.08
N ILE A 516 -37.93 -7.97 -16.33
CA ILE A 516 -39.29 -7.92 -16.92
C ILE A 516 -39.19 -7.18 -18.26
N GLY A 517 -39.19 -7.92 -19.36
CA GLY A 517 -38.96 -7.34 -20.67
C GLY A 517 -37.59 -6.62 -20.75
N LYS A 518 -37.59 -5.29 -20.95
CA LYS A 518 -36.41 -4.44 -21.02
C LYS A 518 -35.98 -3.87 -19.65
N HIS A 519 -36.79 -4.09 -18.62
CA HIS A 519 -36.54 -3.57 -17.27
C HIS A 519 -35.79 -4.61 -16.43
N SER A 520 -34.60 -4.29 -15.97
CA SER A 520 -33.89 -5.07 -14.94
C SER A 520 -33.93 -4.28 -13.63
N ILE A 521 -34.45 -4.92 -12.58
CA ILE A 521 -34.63 -4.32 -11.25
C ILE A 521 -33.86 -5.15 -10.24
N GLY A 522 -33.03 -4.54 -9.44
CA GLY A 522 -32.34 -5.17 -8.34
C GLY A 522 -32.62 -4.44 -7.03
N GLY A 523 -32.74 -5.20 -5.94
CA GLY A 523 -32.87 -4.67 -4.59
C GLY A 523 -31.99 -5.47 -3.64
N LEU A 524 -31.44 -4.78 -2.62
CA LEU A 524 -30.71 -5.38 -1.53
C LEU A 524 -31.08 -4.67 -0.23
N LEU A 525 -31.39 -5.44 0.81
CA LEU A 525 -31.49 -4.97 2.19
C LEU A 525 -30.47 -5.74 3.02
N GLY A 526 -29.76 -5.05 3.89
CA GLY A 526 -28.69 -5.66 4.67
C GLY A 526 -28.61 -5.12 6.09
N TYR A 527 -28.10 -5.97 6.96
CA TYR A 527 -27.67 -5.64 8.30
C TYR A 527 -26.23 -6.13 8.49
N ALA A 528 -25.39 -5.32 9.06
CA ALA A 528 -24.00 -5.65 9.35
C ALA A 528 -23.66 -5.35 10.81
N TYR A 529 -22.86 -6.20 11.41
CA TYR A 529 -22.19 -5.97 12.69
C TYR A 529 -20.69 -6.08 12.49
N GLU A 530 -19.95 -5.16 13.07
CA GLU A 530 -18.52 -5.19 13.13
C GLU A 530 -18.06 -4.88 14.55
N GLY A 531 -17.20 -5.74 15.09
CA GLY A 531 -16.61 -5.58 16.41
C GLY A 531 -15.11 -5.77 16.37
N PHE A 532 -14.39 -4.91 17.07
CA PHE A 532 -12.95 -4.94 17.20
C PHE A 532 -12.55 -4.93 18.66
N SER A 533 -11.49 -5.63 18.99
CA SER A 533 -10.86 -5.55 20.29
C SER A 533 -9.36 -5.76 20.14
N GLU A 534 -8.60 -5.02 20.93
CA GLU A 534 -7.15 -5.15 21.00
C GLU A 534 -6.65 -5.18 22.43
N LYS A 535 -5.54 -5.83 22.64
CA LYS A 535 -4.82 -5.87 23.91
C LYS A 535 -3.33 -5.94 23.64
N GLN A 536 -2.59 -5.12 24.39
CA GLN A 536 -1.14 -5.06 24.34
C GLN A 536 -0.59 -5.15 25.74
N PHE A 537 0.55 -5.79 25.89
CA PHE A 537 1.44 -5.61 27.04
C PHE A 537 2.90 -5.64 26.57
N SER A 538 3.73 -4.96 27.29
CA SER A 538 5.18 -4.96 27.06
C SER A 538 5.91 -5.00 28.39
N THR A 539 7.09 -5.61 28.36
CA THR A 539 8.02 -5.56 29.50
C THR A 539 9.42 -5.38 28.97
N SER A 540 10.24 -4.63 29.68
CA SER A 540 11.66 -4.51 29.37
C SER A 540 12.49 -4.54 30.64
N ARG A 541 13.74 -4.99 30.51
CA ARG A 541 14.72 -5.04 31.58
C ARG A 541 16.08 -4.60 31.07
N LEU A 542 16.74 -3.80 31.87
CA LEU A 542 18.17 -3.51 31.70
C LEU A 542 18.96 -4.66 32.32
N THR A 543 19.97 -5.17 31.62
CA THR A 543 20.77 -6.32 32.03
C THR A 543 22.26 -5.98 32.01
N GLU A 544 23.03 -6.51 32.93
CA GLU A 544 24.49 -6.31 32.93
C GLU A 544 25.21 -7.18 31.88
N ASP A 545 24.66 -8.37 31.57
CA ASP A 545 25.26 -9.30 30.62
C ASP A 545 24.33 -9.51 29.39
N SER A 546 24.80 -9.13 28.20
CA SER A 546 24.10 -9.27 26.94
C SER A 546 24.07 -10.71 26.38
N LYS A 547 24.77 -11.66 27.03
CA LYS A 547 24.80 -13.06 26.61
C LYS A 547 23.48 -13.78 26.87
N TYR A 548 22.69 -13.31 27.85
CA TYR A 548 21.42 -13.92 28.21
C TYR A 548 20.28 -13.30 27.39
N ASP A 549 19.62 -14.14 26.62
CA ASP A 549 18.46 -13.76 25.78
C ASP A 549 17.14 -14.10 26.48
N ILE A 550 17.13 -13.96 27.80
CA ILE A 550 15.98 -14.20 28.68
C ILE A 550 15.95 -13.15 29.78
N PHE A 551 14.77 -12.92 30.38
CA PHE A 551 14.60 -11.98 31.51
C PHE A 551 15.29 -12.49 32.77
N VAL A 552 16.59 -12.20 32.90
CA VAL A 552 17.41 -12.43 34.08
C VAL A 552 18.08 -11.12 34.52
N GLY A 553 18.60 -11.06 35.75
CA GLY A 553 19.36 -9.94 36.28
C GLY A 553 18.63 -9.10 37.33
N ASP A 554 19.03 -7.85 37.47
CA ASP A 554 18.59 -6.93 38.52
C ASP A 554 17.10 -6.63 38.46
N LEU A 555 16.43 -6.67 39.62
CA LEU A 555 14.99 -6.41 39.83
C LEU A 555 14.74 -5.01 40.42
N SER A 556 15.76 -4.15 40.54
CA SER A 556 15.57 -2.78 41.04
C SER A 556 14.55 -2.03 40.16
N GLY A 557 13.76 -1.16 40.71
CA GLY A 557 12.62 -0.54 40.07
C GLY A 557 12.96 0.34 38.87
N ASP A 558 14.18 0.87 38.81
CA ASP A 558 14.70 1.64 37.67
C ASP A 558 15.20 0.78 36.51
N LYS A 559 15.46 -0.50 36.72
CA LYS A 559 15.95 -1.48 35.75
C LYS A 559 14.81 -2.24 35.06
N VAL A 560 13.59 -2.17 35.55
CA VAL A 560 12.42 -2.89 35.03
C VAL A 560 11.33 -1.92 34.59
N SER A 561 10.83 -2.08 33.38
CA SER A 561 9.66 -1.34 32.88
C SER A 561 8.61 -2.32 32.36
N ASN A 562 7.35 -2.05 32.65
CA ASN A 562 6.23 -2.77 32.08
C ASN A 562 5.07 -1.84 31.78
N GLY A 563 4.22 -2.24 30.86
CA GLY A 563 3.05 -1.47 30.48
C GLY A 563 2.06 -2.31 29.68
N GLY A 564 0.85 -1.77 29.52
CA GLY A 564 -0.16 -2.42 28.72
C GLY A 564 -1.34 -1.52 28.44
N SER A 565 -2.09 -1.85 27.40
CA SER A 565 -3.32 -1.17 27.00
C SER A 565 -4.33 -2.16 26.44
N ALA A 566 -5.59 -1.76 26.45
CA ALA A 566 -6.67 -2.46 25.78
C ALA A 566 -7.68 -1.45 25.24
N SER A 567 -8.26 -1.77 24.07
CA SER A 567 -9.28 -0.96 23.43
C SER A 567 -10.27 -1.85 22.71
N ASP A 568 -11.52 -1.41 22.60
CA ASP A 568 -12.55 -2.08 21.83
C ASP A 568 -13.55 -1.10 21.24
N TRP A 569 -14.20 -1.50 20.16
CA TRP A 569 -15.29 -0.73 19.55
C TRP A 569 -16.25 -1.65 18.78
N ALA A 570 -17.45 -1.16 18.52
CA ALA A 570 -18.43 -1.84 17.70
C ALA A 570 -19.22 -0.86 16.83
N ILE A 571 -19.60 -1.34 15.64
CA ILE A 571 -20.47 -0.65 14.69
C ILE A 571 -21.59 -1.59 14.27
N TYR A 572 -22.83 -1.10 14.33
CA TYR A 572 -24.02 -1.74 13.77
C TYR A 572 -24.49 -0.93 12.56
N SER A 573 -24.92 -1.61 11.51
CA SER A 573 -25.31 -0.92 10.28
C SER A 573 -26.54 -1.54 9.65
N GLY A 574 -27.47 -0.69 9.22
CA GLY A 574 -28.55 -1.06 8.32
C GLY A 574 -28.34 -0.42 6.96
N PHE A 575 -28.46 -1.14 5.86
CA PHE A 575 -28.25 -0.58 4.54
C PHE A 575 -29.18 -1.16 3.48
N ALA A 576 -29.46 -0.35 2.45
CA ALA A 576 -30.27 -0.75 1.31
C ALA A 576 -29.65 -0.24 0.01
N ARG A 577 -29.86 -1.01 -1.07
CA ARG A 577 -29.51 -0.65 -2.44
C ARG A 577 -30.70 -0.93 -3.34
N ALA A 578 -30.97 -0.05 -4.28
CA ALA A 578 -31.86 -0.26 -5.38
C ALA A 578 -31.15 0.03 -6.70
N THR A 579 -31.26 -0.88 -7.66
CA THR A 579 -30.68 -0.72 -9.00
C THR A 579 -31.78 -0.84 -10.04
N TYR A 580 -31.72 -0.01 -11.06
CA TYR A 580 -32.62 -0.06 -12.20
C TYR A 580 -31.84 0.11 -13.49
N ASN A 581 -32.13 -0.78 -14.44
CA ASN A 581 -31.52 -0.77 -15.76
C ASN A 581 -32.60 -0.99 -16.83
N TYR A 582 -32.73 -0.02 -17.73
CA TYR A 582 -33.63 -0.11 -18.87
C TYR A 582 -32.86 -0.40 -20.15
N ASP A 583 -33.08 -1.58 -20.71
CA ASP A 583 -32.55 -2.04 -22.03
C ASP A 583 -30.99 -1.92 -22.09
N GLU A 584 -30.31 -2.03 -20.96
CA GLU A 584 -28.87 -1.75 -20.78
C GLU A 584 -28.41 -0.34 -21.26
N LYS A 585 -29.36 0.61 -21.37
CA LYS A 585 -29.14 1.99 -21.84
C LYS A 585 -29.08 2.99 -20.69
N TYR A 586 -30.12 2.97 -19.84
CA TYR A 586 -30.25 3.88 -18.71
C TYR A 586 -30.04 3.10 -17.43
N LEU A 587 -29.06 3.51 -16.67
CA LEU A 587 -28.59 2.83 -15.46
C LEU A 587 -28.80 3.78 -14.28
N LEU A 588 -29.46 3.32 -13.22
CA LEU A 588 -29.68 4.08 -11.99
C LEU A 588 -29.32 3.19 -10.80
N GLU A 589 -28.66 3.76 -9.81
CA GLU A 589 -28.39 3.12 -8.52
C GLU A 589 -28.62 4.10 -7.39
N PHE A 590 -29.31 3.64 -6.36
CA PHE A 590 -29.53 4.37 -5.10
C PHE A 590 -29.06 3.49 -3.95
N ASN A 591 -28.25 4.04 -3.03
CA ASN A 591 -27.83 3.40 -1.79
C ASN A 591 -28.16 4.30 -0.60
N ILE A 592 -28.52 3.69 0.50
CA ILE A 592 -28.64 4.36 1.80
C ILE A 592 -28.07 3.45 2.88
N ARG A 593 -27.30 4.01 3.78
CA ARG A 593 -26.74 3.30 4.92
C ARG A 593 -26.88 4.16 6.19
N ASN A 594 -27.23 3.50 7.30
CA ASN A 594 -27.23 4.08 8.64
C ASN A 594 -26.26 3.27 9.50
N ASP A 595 -25.18 3.91 9.96
CA ASP A 595 -24.19 3.35 10.87
C ASP A 595 -24.41 3.87 12.29
N TYR A 596 -24.30 2.98 13.26
CA TYR A 596 -24.39 3.26 14.68
C TYR A 596 -23.09 2.83 15.37
N SER A 597 -22.28 3.81 15.78
CA SER A 597 -20.91 3.59 16.24
C SER A 597 -20.72 3.88 17.73
N SER A 598 -19.97 3.01 18.42
CA SER A 598 -19.55 3.21 19.81
C SER A 598 -18.51 4.32 20.01
N TYR A 599 -17.92 4.84 18.95
CA TYR A 599 -16.94 5.93 19.01
C TYR A 599 -17.54 7.26 19.54
N PHE A 600 -18.85 7.41 19.50
CA PHE A 600 -19.56 8.62 19.87
C PHE A 600 -20.48 8.43 21.08
N ALA A 601 -20.77 9.52 21.80
CA ALA A 601 -21.70 9.53 22.92
C ALA A 601 -23.14 9.18 22.49
N LYS A 602 -23.95 8.72 23.43
CA LYS A 602 -25.38 8.45 23.20
C LYS A 602 -26.08 9.72 22.68
N GLY A 603 -26.70 9.63 21.52
CA GLY A 603 -27.30 10.76 20.78
C GLY A 603 -26.56 11.07 19.47
N ASN A 604 -25.25 10.92 19.42
CA ASN A 604 -24.41 11.21 18.24
C ASN A 604 -23.92 9.95 17.51
N ARG A 605 -24.31 8.74 17.98
CA ARG A 605 -23.85 7.46 17.44
C ARG A 605 -24.32 7.15 16.03
N SER A 606 -25.49 7.67 15.63
CA SER A 606 -26.10 7.39 14.33
C SER A 606 -25.62 8.35 13.26
N GLY A 607 -25.21 7.81 12.09
CA GLY A 607 -24.88 8.56 10.88
C GLY A 607 -25.59 7.99 9.66
N VAL A 608 -26.31 8.82 8.88
CA VAL A 608 -27.04 8.41 7.68
C VAL A 608 -26.33 8.88 6.43
N PHE A 609 -26.05 7.97 5.51
CA PHE A 609 -25.22 8.20 4.33
C PHE A 609 -25.93 7.73 3.05
N PRO A 610 -26.69 8.63 2.38
CA PRO A 610 -27.30 8.35 1.09
C PRO A 610 -26.33 8.55 -0.06
N SER A 611 -26.47 7.77 -1.14
CA SER A 611 -25.77 7.99 -2.40
C SER A 611 -26.64 7.63 -3.61
N PHE A 612 -26.38 8.28 -4.72
CA PHE A 612 -27.06 8.10 -5.99
C PHE A 612 -26.06 8.12 -7.14
N SER A 613 -26.28 7.26 -8.14
CA SER A 613 -25.56 7.34 -9.40
C SER A 613 -26.45 7.01 -10.60
N ALA A 614 -26.07 7.59 -11.74
CA ALA A 614 -26.74 7.40 -13.01
C ALA A 614 -25.73 7.18 -14.15
N GLY A 615 -26.12 6.39 -15.13
CA GLY A 615 -25.35 6.15 -16.33
C GLY A 615 -26.22 6.11 -17.57
N TRP A 616 -25.72 6.66 -18.67
CA TRP A 616 -26.37 6.63 -19.96
C TRP A 616 -25.42 6.09 -21.02
N ARG A 617 -25.76 4.91 -21.57
CA ARG A 617 -25.03 4.29 -22.70
C ARG A 617 -25.56 4.86 -24.00
N ILE A 618 -25.02 5.99 -24.41
CA ILE A 618 -25.44 6.74 -25.60
C ILE A 618 -25.26 5.90 -26.85
N SER A 619 -24.21 5.08 -26.93
CA SER A 619 -23.94 4.18 -28.07
C SER A 619 -25.01 3.14 -28.31
N GLU A 620 -25.90 2.86 -27.36
CA GLU A 620 -27.01 1.92 -27.52
C GLU A 620 -28.30 2.59 -28.02
N GLU A 621 -28.28 3.90 -28.24
CA GLU A 621 -29.44 4.63 -28.78
C GLU A 621 -29.58 4.44 -30.29
N LYS A 622 -30.82 4.47 -30.77
CA LYS A 622 -31.10 4.29 -32.21
C LYS A 622 -30.45 5.36 -33.09
N PHE A 623 -30.39 6.59 -32.62
CA PHE A 623 -29.75 7.71 -33.33
C PHE A 623 -28.24 7.55 -33.46
N TRP A 624 -27.59 6.71 -32.60
CA TRP A 624 -26.15 6.45 -32.62
C TRP A 624 -25.69 5.47 -33.68
N SER A 625 -26.65 4.78 -34.36
CA SER A 625 -26.35 3.72 -35.33
C SER A 625 -25.39 4.15 -36.44
N VAL A 626 -25.45 5.41 -36.88
CA VAL A 626 -24.56 5.99 -37.90
C VAL A 626 -23.12 6.14 -37.38
N LEU A 627 -22.95 6.48 -36.08
CA LEU A 627 -21.65 6.67 -35.43
C LEU A 627 -21.08 5.37 -34.88
N LYS A 628 -21.89 4.32 -34.69
CA LYS A 628 -21.47 3.06 -34.03
C LYS A 628 -20.28 2.35 -34.71
N PRO A 629 -20.09 2.41 -36.05
CA PRO A 629 -18.89 1.85 -36.69
C PRO A 629 -17.58 2.56 -36.31
N TYR A 630 -17.64 3.84 -35.96
CA TYR A 630 -16.46 4.66 -35.55
C TYR A 630 -16.31 4.76 -34.03
N VAL A 631 -17.44 4.84 -33.33
CA VAL A 631 -17.54 4.96 -31.87
C VAL A 631 -18.47 3.86 -31.37
N PRO A 632 -17.99 2.62 -31.26
CA PRO A 632 -18.78 1.46 -30.85
C PRO A 632 -19.33 1.55 -29.45
N SER A 633 -18.65 2.26 -28.53
CA SER A 633 -19.15 2.45 -27.18
C SER A 633 -18.92 3.88 -26.67
N LEU A 634 -19.97 4.46 -26.10
CA LEU A 634 -19.92 5.71 -25.33
C LEU A 634 -20.90 5.63 -24.18
N LYS A 635 -20.40 5.80 -22.96
CA LYS A 635 -21.17 5.89 -21.72
C LYS A 635 -20.79 7.16 -20.96
N ILE A 636 -21.78 7.92 -20.53
CA ILE A 636 -21.63 9.02 -19.59
C ILE A 636 -22.20 8.56 -18.26
N ARG A 637 -21.54 8.92 -17.15
CA ARG A 637 -21.96 8.54 -15.81
C ARG A 637 -21.72 9.67 -14.82
N GLY A 638 -22.53 9.69 -13.76
CA GLY A 638 -22.34 10.61 -12.66
C GLY A 638 -22.80 10.01 -11.35
N SER A 639 -22.16 10.42 -10.28
CA SER A 639 -22.49 9.98 -8.92
C SER A 639 -22.41 11.14 -7.92
N TRP A 640 -23.24 11.04 -6.89
CA TRP A 640 -23.24 11.95 -5.75
C TRP A 640 -23.61 11.17 -4.49
N GLY A 641 -23.00 11.52 -3.35
CA GLY A 641 -23.39 10.92 -2.08
C GLY A 641 -22.60 11.46 -0.89
N LEU A 642 -23.01 10.98 0.27
CA LEU A 642 -22.39 11.25 1.55
C LEU A 642 -21.76 9.97 2.08
N VAL A 643 -20.57 10.09 2.67
CA VAL A 643 -19.85 9.00 3.35
C VAL A 643 -19.36 9.54 4.70
N GLY A 644 -19.51 8.74 5.75
CA GLY A 644 -19.03 9.09 7.08
C GLY A 644 -17.57 8.74 7.28
N ASN A 645 -16.96 9.34 8.32
CA ASN A 645 -15.68 8.94 8.86
C ASN A 645 -15.73 9.04 10.40
N ASN A 646 -15.26 7.99 11.07
CA ASN A 646 -15.15 7.91 12.52
C ASN A 646 -13.75 7.50 13.00
N ARG A 647 -12.72 7.72 12.17
CA ARG A 647 -11.32 7.34 12.46
C ARG A 647 -10.70 8.28 13.48
N ILE A 648 -11.18 8.20 14.71
CA ILE A 648 -10.62 8.80 15.93
C ILE A 648 -10.29 7.68 16.91
N GLY A 649 -9.54 7.98 17.98
CA GLY A 649 -9.37 7.02 19.08
C GLY A 649 -10.71 6.65 19.72
N ALA A 650 -10.84 5.41 20.20
CA ALA A 650 -12.02 5.01 20.96
C ALA A 650 -12.13 5.84 22.26
N TYR A 651 -13.36 6.04 22.75
CA TYR A 651 -13.67 6.70 24.03
C TYR A 651 -13.27 8.18 24.13
N GLN A 652 -13.00 8.89 23.03
CA GLN A 652 -12.60 10.31 23.04
C GLN A 652 -13.66 11.24 23.63
N TYR A 653 -14.91 10.80 23.73
CA TYR A 653 -16.02 11.53 24.36
C TYR A 653 -16.11 11.31 25.87
N MET A 654 -15.32 10.35 26.43
CA MET A 654 -15.35 10.00 27.85
C MET A 654 -14.20 10.71 28.58
N GLN A 655 -14.51 11.28 29.73
CA GLN A 655 -13.48 11.85 30.59
C GLN A 655 -12.60 10.75 31.17
N THR A 656 -11.31 10.79 30.84
CA THR A 656 -10.30 9.89 31.36
C THR A 656 -9.51 10.57 32.46
N VAL A 657 -8.96 9.77 33.36
CA VAL A 657 -8.11 10.21 34.45
C VAL A 657 -6.71 9.63 34.24
N SER A 658 -5.73 10.51 34.21
CA SER A 658 -4.31 10.17 34.18
C SER A 658 -3.71 10.35 35.56
N VAL A 659 -3.18 9.26 36.15
CA VAL A 659 -2.49 9.33 37.42
C VAL A 659 -1.01 9.54 37.15
N LYS A 660 -0.48 10.67 37.57
CA LYS A 660 0.96 11.01 37.42
C LYS A 660 1.63 11.00 38.79
N ASN A 661 2.81 10.38 38.85
CA ASN A 661 3.69 10.47 40.00
C ASN A 661 4.64 11.66 39.78
N GLY A 662 4.93 12.44 40.81
CA GLY A 662 6.03 13.38 40.73
C GLY A 662 5.71 14.86 40.88
N ILE A 663 4.56 15.24 41.40
CA ILE A 663 4.42 16.61 41.96
C ILE A 663 4.94 16.62 43.39
N SER A 664 5.96 17.44 43.63
CA SER A 664 6.51 17.62 44.96
C SER A 664 5.69 18.63 45.73
N PHE A 665 5.18 18.23 46.90
CA PHE A 665 4.63 19.11 47.89
C PHE A 665 5.63 19.16 49.08
N GLY A 666 6.52 20.15 49.07
CA GLY A 666 7.69 20.15 49.94
C GLY A 666 8.58 18.96 49.64
N ASP A 667 8.97 18.19 50.67
CA ASP A 667 9.85 17.01 50.52
C ASP A 667 9.09 15.70 50.18
N LYS A 668 7.78 15.76 49.87
CA LYS A 668 6.97 14.58 49.54
C LYS A 668 6.53 14.58 48.10
N LEU A 669 6.84 13.49 47.40
CA LEU A 669 6.28 13.20 46.11
C LEU A 669 4.82 12.75 46.26
N ALA A 670 3.86 13.45 45.66
CA ALA A 670 2.46 13.11 45.66
C ALA A 670 2.02 12.56 44.30
N GLN A 671 1.07 11.62 44.33
CA GLN A 671 0.32 11.23 43.12
C GLN A 671 -0.76 12.27 42.86
N THR A 672 -0.87 12.66 41.60
CA THR A 672 -1.91 13.59 41.15
C THR A 672 -2.78 12.92 40.09
N ALA A 673 -4.07 13.23 40.13
CA ALA A 673 -5.03 12.84 39.11
C ALA A 673 -5.28 14.05 38.17
N GLU A 674 -4.97 13.88 36.90
CA GLU A 674 -5.25 14.84 35.86
C GLU A 674 -6.44 14.35 35.03
N PHE A 675 -7.45 15.19 34.89
CA PHE A 675 -8.63 14.88 34.09
C PHE A 675 -8.40 15.37 32.66
N ALA A 676 -8.60 14.50 31.67
CA ALA A 676 -8.52 14.89 30.28
C ALA A 676 -9.68 15.81 29.90
N SER A 677 -9.41 16.82 29.07
CA SER A 677 -10.46 17.64 28.46
C SER A 677 -11.14 16.81 27.37
N THR A 678 -12.46 16.66 27.46
CA THR A 678 -13.26 15.86 26.54
C THR A 678 -14.40 16.66 25.94
N ASN A 679 -14.91 16.18 24.81
CA ASN A 679 -16.08 16.76 24.14
C ASN A 679 -17.13 15.66 23.93
N PRO A 680 -18.22 15.64 24.72
CA PRO A 680 -19.30 14.67 24.57
C PRO A 680 -20.14 14.89 23.30
N ASP A 681 -20.05 16.06 22.65
CA ASP A 681 -20.82 16.42 21.46
C ASP A 681 -20.13 16.00 20.14
N LEU A 682 -19.06 15.21 20.25
CA LEU A 682 -18.38 14.65 19.07
C LEU A 682 -19.36 13.89 18.18
N LYS A 683 -19.33 14.20 16.89
CA LYS A 683 -20.15 13.58 15.84
C LYS A 683 -19.33 13.17 14.63
N TRP A 684 -19.97 12.50 13.71
CA TRP A 684 -19.40 12.02 12.48
C TRP A 684 -18.75 13.11 11.62
N GLU A 685 -17.55 12.89 11.18
CA GLU A 685 -16.98 13.58 10.03
C GLU A 685 -17.72 13.10 8.77
N THR A 686 -18.08 14.01 7.87
CA THR A 686 -18.89 13.68 6.70
C THR A 686 -18.24 14.22 5.43
N THR A 687 -17.99 13.33 4.46
CA THR A 687 -17.48 13.68 3.14
C THR A 687 -18.61 13.61 2.11
N ARG A 688 -18.89 14.74 1.45
CA ARG A 688 -19.71 14.80 0.26
C ARG A 688 -18.83 14.54 -0.96
N MET A 689 -19.14 13.51 -1.74
CA MET A 689 -18.43 13.18 -2.96
C MET A 689 -19.33 13.41 -4.17
N ALA A 690 -18.82 14.04 -5.22
CA ALA A 690 -19.47 14.19 -6.51
C ALA A 690 -18.48 13.80 -7.61
N ASN A 691 -18.94 13.01 -8.58
CA ASN A 691 -18.13 12.54 -9.70
C ASN A 691 -18.93 12.60 -11.00
N ILE A 692 -18.29 13.00 -12.07
CA ILE A 692 -18.80 12.89 -13.44
C ILE A 692 -17.71 12.31 -14.34
N GLY A 693 -18.07 11.39 -15.22
CA GLY A 693 -17.11 10.76 -16.12
C GLY A 693 -17.74 10.21 -17.39
N PHE A 694 -16.86 9.86 -18.32
CA PHE A 694 -17.26 9.14 -19.54
C PHE A 694 -16.31 7.97 -19.83
N GLU A 695 -16.84 7.00 -20.53
CA GLU A 695 -16.11 5.85 -21.07
C GLU A 695 -16.37 5.80 -22.59
N LEU A 696 -15.29 5.85 -23.36
CA LEU A 696 -15.30 5.93 -24.81
C LEU A 696 -14.49 4.79 -25.39
N GLY A 697 -15.11 3.98 -26.27
CA GLY A 697 -14.41 2.97 -27.07
C GLY A 697 -14.37 3.39 -28.53
N LEU A 698 -13.22 3.26 -29.13
CA LEU A 698 -12.93 3.53 -30.53
C LEU A 698 -12.24 2.32 -31.18
N LEU A 699 -12.12 2.30 -32.50
CA LEU A 699 -11.42 1.24 -33.25
C LEU A 699 -11.88 -0.16 -32.84
N ASN A 700 -13.21 -0.42 -32.91
CA ASN A 700 -13.83 -1.66 -32.45
C ASN A 700 -13.57 -2.00 -30.96
N ASN A 701 -13.44 -0.97 -30.10
CA ASN A 701 -13.04 -1.05 -28.70
C ASN A 701 -11.58 -1.49 -28.44
N ASP A 702 -10.72 -1.52 -29.47
CA ASP A 702 -9.27 -1.68 -29.25
C ASP A 702 -8.64 -0.45 -28.58
N LEU A 703 -9.21 0.74 -28.78
CA LEU A 703 -8.83 1.96 -28.07
C LEU A 703 -9.93 2.37 -27.09
N ASN A 704 -9.63 2.32 -25.79
CA ASN A 704 -10.55 2.70 -24.73
C ASN A 704 -10.01 3.90 -23.96
N ILE A 705 -10.87 4.88 -23.72
CA ILE A 705 -10.56 6.11 -22.98
C ILE A 705 -11.57 6.24 -21.84
N THR A 706 -11.09 6.43 -20.63
CA THR A 706 -11.92 6.72 -19.45
C THR A 706 -11.46 8.02 -18.84
N PHE A 707 -12.40 8.91 -18.57
CA PHE A 707 -12.15 10.19 -17.94
C PHE A 707 -13.13 10.44 -16.80
N ASP A 708 -12.62 10.94 -15.68
CA ASP A 708 -13.39 11.30 -14.50
C ASP A 708 -12.95 12.66 -13.96
N CYS A 709 -13.93 13.45 -13.51
CA CYS A 709 -13.73 14.65 -12.67
C CYS A 709 -14.45 14.46 -11.36
N PHE A 710 -13.83 14.84 -10.25
CA PHE A 710 -14.40 14.66 -8.92
C PHE A 710 -14.23 15.90 -8.04
N ASN A 711 -15.16 16.03 -7.07
CA ASN A 711 -15.11 17.01 -5.99
C ASN A 711 -15.54 16.34 -4.70
N ASN A 712 -14.64 16.26 -3.73
CA ASN A 712 -14.87 15.73 -2.39
C ASN A 712 -14.78 16.88 -1.40
N ARG A 713 -15.81 17.05 -0.57
CA ARG A 713 -15.84 18.08 0.48
C ARG A 713 -16.14 17.45 1.83
N THR A 714 -15.14 17.43 2.70
CA THR A 714 -15.24 16.93 4.07
C THR A 714 -15.54 18.07 5.01
N LYS A 715 -16.52 17.89 5.88
CA LYS A 715 -16.90 18.83 6.93
C LYS A 715 -16.94 18.13 8.29
N ASP A 716 -17.00 18.95 9.33
CA ASP A 716 -17.01 18.46 10.72
C ASP A 716 -15.77 17.58 11.03
N ILE A 717 -14.60 17.92 10.43
CA ILE A 717 -13.35 17.20 10.66
C ILE A 717 -12.99 17.27 12.14
N LEU A 718 -12.62 16.12 12.68
CA LEU A 718 -12.24 15.95 14.08
C LEU A 718 -10.79 16.41 14.26
N VAL A 719 -10.60 17.55 14.93
CA VAL A 719 -9.29 18.19 15.08
C VAL A 719 -9.13 18.82 16.46
N ASN A 720 -7.90 18.80 16.97
CA ASN A 720 -7.50 19.54 18.16
C ASN A 720 -7.13 20.98 17.74
N LEU A 721 -7.99 21.92 18.05
CA LEU A 721 -7.65 23.33 17.87
C LEU A 721 -6.84 23.82 19.08
N PRO A 722 -5.78 24.62 18.86
CA PRO A 722 -5.02 25.23 19.97
C PRO A 722 -5.93 25.98 20.94
N VAL A 723 -5.67 25.83 22.22
CA VAL A 723 -6.35 26.56 23.30
C VAL A 723 -5.34 27.45 24.02
N PRO A 724 -5.75 28.61 24.57
CA PRO A 724 -4.85 29.44 25.33
C PRO A 724 -4.19 28.67 26.48
N GLY A 725 -2.91 28.97 26.78
CA GLY A 725 -2.17 28.28 27.85
C GLY A 725 -2.82 28.37 29.25
N LEU A 726 -3.63 29.40 29.49
CA LEU A 726 -4.43 29.53 30.70
C LEU A 726 -5.51 28.44 30.90
N PHE A 727 -5.84 27.71 29.84
CA PHE A 727 -6.78 26.58 29.91
C PHE A 727 -6.25 25.46 30.82
N GLY A 728 -4.94 25.32 30.97
CA GLY A 728 -4.29 24.40 31.91
C GLY A 728 -4.37 22.92 31.54
N ASN A 729 -5.08 22.56 30.46
CA ASN A 729 -5.24 21.20 29.96
C ASN A 729 -5.01 21.13 28.45
N GLY A 730 -4.79 19.93 27.91
CA GLY A 730 -4.75 19.70 26.47
C GLY A 730 -6.08 20.06 25.79
N ALA A 731 -6.00 20.51 24.55
CA ALA A 731 -7.19 20.85 23.75
C ALA A 731 -8.06 19.61 23.50
N PRO A 732 -9.39 19.67 23.76
CA PRO A 732 -10.28 18.56 23.37
C PRO A 732 -10.45 18.49 21.86
N ILE A 733 -10.71 17.29 21.35
CA ILE A 733 -11.07 17.09 19.93
C ILE A 733 -12.42 17.79 19.67
N GLN A 734 -12.51 18.47 18.53
CA GLN A 734 -13.70 19.18 18.08
C GLN A 734 -14.02 18.89 16.62
N ASN A 735 -15.31 18.95 16.25
CA ASN A 735 -15.75 18.93 14.84
C ASN A 735 -15.63 20.35 14.26
N ALA A 736 -14.44 20.72 13.76
CA ALA A 736 -14.13 22.11 13.43
C ALA A 736 -13.55 22.32 12.04
N GLY A 737 -12.93 21.32 11.43
CA GLY A 737 -12.26 21.49 10.14
C GLY A 737 -13.17 21.24 8.93
N LYS A 738 -12.83 21.92 7.80
CA LYS A 738 -13.38 21.61 6.47
C LYS A 738 -12.27 21.60 5.43
N VAL A 739 -12.27 20.57 4.58
CA VAL A 739 -11.31 20.40 3.47
C VAL A 739 -12.08 20.08 2.20
N GLU A 740 -11.65 20.65 1.09
CA GLU A 740 -12.16 20.31 -0.25
C GLU A 740 -11.04 19.76 -1.11
N THR A 741 -11.27 18.61 -1.76
CA THR A 741 -10.35 17.96 -2.67
C THR A 741 -10.98 17.83 -4.04
N ARG A 742 -10.36 18.41 -5.06
CA ARG A 742 -10.81 18.39 -6.46
C ARG A 742 -9.76 17.72 -7.32
N GLY A 743 -10.20 17.05 -8.37
CA GLY A 743 -9.25 16.42 -9.26
C GLY A 743 -9.88 15.85 -10.52
N TRP A 744 -9.00 15.30 -11.36
CA TRP A 744 -9.37 14.63 -12.59
C TRP A 744 -8.47 13.42 -12.83
N GLU A 745 -8.99 12.46 -13.57
CA GLU A 745 -8.36 11.17 -13.88
C GLU A 745 -8.56 10.85 -15.35
N LEU A 746 -7.51 10.46 -16.06
CA LEU A 746 -7.56 9.98 -17.46
C LEU A 746 -6.85 8.63 -17.53
N SER A 747 -7.49 7.66 -18.19
CA SER A 747 -6.89 6.38 -18.54
C SER A 747 -7.13 6.09 -20.01
N VAL A 748 -6.10 5.62 -20.71
CA VAL A 748 -6.14 5.24 -22.13
C VAL A 748 -5.53 3.86 -22.27
N SER A 749 -6.23 2.93 -22.88
CA SER A 749 -5.70 1.62 -23.26
C SER A 749 -5.87 1.38 -24.75
N TYR A 750 -4.83 0.90 -25.42
CA TYR A 750 -4.84 0.62 -26.85
C TYR A 750 -4.18 -0.71 -27.14
N ARG A 751 -4.90 -1.58 -27.83
CA ARG A 751 -4.43 -2.87 -28.33
C ARG A 751 -4.25 -2.81 -29.85
N LEU A 752 -3.02 -2.99 -30.32
CA LEU A 752 -2.68 -2.97 -31.73
C LEU A 752 -2.16 -4.35 -32.16
N LYS A 753 -2.74 -4.91 -33.21
CA LYS A 753 -2.26 -6.15 -33.83
C LYS A 753 -1.55 -5.83 -35.15
N THR A 754 -0.27 -6.19 -35.24
CA THR A 754 0.56 -6.08 -36.45
C THR A 754 1.00 -7.46 -36.90
N GLY A 755 0.19 -8.11 -37.71
CA GLY A 755 0.40 -9.51 -38.06
C GLY A 755 0.34 -10.40 -36.82
N PRO A 756 1.39 -11.23 -36.55
CA PRO A 756 1.41 -12.10 -35.38
C PRO A 756 1.82 -11.40 -34.06
N VAL A 757 2.14 -10.12 -34.09
CA VAL A 757 2.57 -9.33 -32.93
C VAL A 757 1.38 -8.60 -32.34
N VAL A 758 1.19 -8.71 -31.02
CA VAL A 758 0.19 -7.96 -30.27
C VAL A 758 0.91 -6.93 -29.42
N HIS A 759 0.53 -5.67 -29.57
CA HIS A 759 1.02 -4.55 -28.77
C HIS A 759 -0.08 -4.07 -27.84
N ASN A 760 0.22 -3.95 -26.57
CA ASN A 760 -0.68 -3.43 -25.54
C ASN A 760 -0.09 -2.14 -24.96
N PHE A 761 -0.79 -1.04 -25.09
CA PHE A 761 -0.42 0.25 -24.51
C PHE A 761 -1.45 0.63 -23.46
N THR A 762 -0.99 0.95 -22.25
CA THR A 762 -1.85 1.49 -21.21
C THR A 762 -1.19 2.72 -20.61
N GLY A 763 -1.88 3.83 -20.63
CA GLY A 763 -1.43 5.09 -20.03
C GLY A 763 -2.47 5.64 -19.08
N ASN A 764 -2.03 6.23 -17.99
CA ASN A 764 -2.91 6.95 -17.09
C ASN A 764 -2.20 8.20 -16.55
N ILE A 765 -3.00 9.22 -16.26
CA ILE A 765 -2.55 10.44 -15.59
C ILE A 765 -3.69 10.96 -14.71
N SER A 766 -3.34 11.48 -13.56
CA SER A 766 -4.30 12.07 -12.64
C SER A 766 -3.69 13.23 -11.85
N ASP A 767 -4.54 14.11 -11.42
CA ASP A 767 -4.19 15.19 -10.52
C ASP A 767 -5.26 15.35 -9.45
N SER A 768 -4.84 15.61 -8.21
CA SER A 768 -5.72 15.94 -7.09
C SER A 768 -5.15 17.11 -6.31
N PHE A 769 -5.99 18.08 -6.01
CA PHE A 769 -5.65 19.27 -5.26
C PHE A 769 -6.59 19.41 -4.07
N ASN A 770 -6.04 19.49 -2.88
CA ASN A 770 -6.81 19.74 -1.66
C ASN A 770 -6.62 21.20 -1.20
N GLU A 771 -7.65 21.74 -0.54
CA GLU A 771 -7.67 23.08 0.01
C GLU A 771 -8.38 23.05 1.36
N VAL A 772 -7.77 23.66 2.34
CA VAL A 772 -8.38 23.89 3.67
C VAL A 772 -9.39 25.01 3.55
N ILE A 773 -10.66 24.72 3.79
CA ILE A 773 -11.76 25.70 3.63
C ILE A 773 -12.07 26.42 4.92
N ASP A 774 -11.91 25.73 6.07
CA ASP A 774 -12.29 26.30 7.37
C ASP A 774 -11.54 25.58 8.49
N THR A 775 -10.88 26.31 9.34
CA THR A 775 -10.26 25.90 10.61
C THR A 775 -10.71 26.81 11.76
N ARG A 776 -11.83 27.48 11.58
CA ARG A 776 -12.34 28.54 12.48
C ARG A 776 -11.32 29.66 12.69
N GLY A 777 -10.59 30.04 11.63
CA GLY A 777 -9.57 31.08 11.65
C GLY A 777 -8.28 30.69 12.39
N THR A 778 -8.11 29.44 12.79
CA THR A 778 -6.91 28.98 13.51
C THR A 778 -5.87 28.43 12.53
N GLU A 779 -4.65 28.90 12.63
CA GLU A 779 -3.50 28.33 11.92
C GLU A 779 -2.86 27.24 12.79
N ILE A 780 -2.64 26.03 12.22
CA ILE A 780 -2.03 24.91 12.94
C ILE A 780 -0.63 24.68 12.34
N ILE A 781 0.39 25.03 13.11
CA ILE A 781 1.80 24.85 12.72
C ILE A 781 2.30 23.57 13.35
N GLY A 782 2.90 22.69 12.55
CA GLY A 782 3.50 21.43 12.97
C GLY A 782 4.93 21.24 12.46
N GLY A 783 5.63 20.27 13.04
CA GLY A 783 6.99 19.90 12.68
C GLY A 783 8.06 20.75 13.35
N SER A 784 9.19 20.13 13.74
CA SER A 784 10.32 20.81 14.34
C SER A 784 11.28 21.37 13.29
N ASP A 785 11.89 20.51 12.49
CA ASP A 785 12.89 20.89 11.48
C ASP A 785 12.25 21.23 10.14
N VAL A 786 11.36 20.40 9.66
CA VAL A 786 10.51 20.66 8.50
C VAL A 786 9.16 21.16 9.00
N GLN A 787 8.95 22.48 8.91
CA GLN A 787 7.71 23.09 9.38
C GLN A 787 6.61 23.07 8.32
N THR A 788 5.42 22.65 8.73
CA THR A 788 4.21 22.65 7.92
C THR A 788 3.13 23.50 8.57
N ILE A 789 2.22 24.01 7.78
CA ILE A 789 1.07 24.78 8.24
C ILE A 789 -0.23 24.22 7.64
N ILE A 790 -1.27 24.16 8.44
CA ILE A 790 -2.66 24.01 8.01
C ILE A 790 -3.32 25.38 8.13
N LYS A 791 -3.63 25.98 6.99
CA LYS A 791 -4.16 27.34 6.88
C LYS A 791 -5.25 27.39 5.81
N GLU A 792 -6.32 28.16 6.09
CA GLU A 792 -7.42 28.38 5.15
C GLU A 792 -6.94 28.95 3.81
N GLY A 793 -7.47 28.44 2.70
CA GLY A 793 -7.09 28.77 1.33
C GLY A 793 -5.85 28.07 0.79
N TYR A 794 -5.21 27.21 1.57
CA TYR A 794 -3.99 26.48 1.17
C TYR A 794 -4.14 24.97 1.28
N PRO A 795 -3.27 24.20 0.59
CA PRO A 795 -3.25 22.74 0.76
C PRO A 795 -2.86 22.30 2.17
N LEU A 796 -3.39 21.16 2.60
CA LEU A 796 -3.00 20.51 3.86
C LEU A 796 -1.49 20.31 3.94
N TYR A 797 -0.90 20.57 5.11
CA TYR A 797 0.54 20.35 5.41
C TYR A 797 1.48 21.08 4.45
N SER A 798 1.09 22.29 4.02
CA SER A 798 1.96 23.15 3.20
C SER A 798 3.21 23.53 3.96
N TYR A 799 4.37 23.53 3.30
CA TYR A 799 5.63 23.97 3.89
C TYR A 799 5.59 25.46 4.23
N TYR A 800 6.04 25.80 5.44
CA TYR A 800 5.99 27.12 6.02
C TYR A 800 7.39 27.57 6.43
N ALA A 801 8.00 28.46 5.65
CA ALA A 801 9.42 28.80 5.74
C ALA A 801 9.72 30.23 5.30
N TYR A 802 10.92 30.71 5.60
CA TYR A 802 11.46 31.91 4.98
C TYR A 802 11.59 31.71 3.47
N ARG A 803 11.48 32.77 2.72
CA ARG A 803 11.67 32.76 1.27
C ARG A 803 13.03 33.35 0.92
N SER A 804 13.88 32.59 0.25
CA SER A 804 15.20 33.00 -0.18
C SER A 804 15.14 33.88 -1.42
N ASP A 805 16.06 34.87 -1.51
CA ASP A 805 16.20 35.80 -2.62
C ASP A 805 17.67 35.90 -3.07
N GLY A 806 18.35 34.77 -3.24
CA GLY A 806 19.74 34.67 -3.60
C GLY A 806 20.69 34.81 -2.41
N PHE A 807 21.93 35.28 -2.70
CA PHE A 807 22.99 35.48 -1.72
C PHE A 807 23.37 36.94 -1.62
N PHE A 808 23.75 37.40 -0.46
CA PHE A 808 24.43 38.69 -0.31
C PHE A 808 25.74 38.68 -1.08
N GLN A 809 25.94 39.63 -1.97
CA GLN A 809 27.12 39.65 -2.83
C GLN A 809 28.29 40.45 -2.25
N ASN A 810 28.03 41.45 -1.39
CA ASN A 810 29.03 42.32 -0.81
C ASN A 810 28.61 42.87 0.56
N GLU A 811 29.50 43.52 1.27
CA GLU A 811 29.28 44.08 2.61
C GLU A 811 28.19 45.19 2.60
N GLU A 812 28.07 45.96 1.53
CA GLU A 812 27.04 47.01 1.39
C GLU A 812 25.63 46.39 1.41
N GLU A 813 25.45 45.29 0.67
CA GLU A 813 24.18 44.54 0.67
C GLU A 813 23.88 43.93 2.05
N CYS A 814 24.92 43.44 2.79
CA CYS A 814 24.76 42.90 4.12
C CYS A 814 24.30 43.97 5.13
N GLN A 815 24.81 45.19 5.01
CA GLN A 815 24.45 46.31 5.90
C GLN A 815 23.08 46.90 5.64
N LYS A 816 22.66 46.95 4.38
CA LYS A 816 21.39 47.55 3.95
C LYS A 816 20.23 46.56 3.83
N GLY A 817 20.54 45.31 3.61
CA GLY A 817 19.51 44.28 3.39
C GLY A 817 18.85 43.79 4.65
N PRO A 818 17.65 43.16 4.52
CA PRO A 818 16.98 42.57 5.66
C PRO A 818 17.79 41.37 6.21
N HIS A 819 17.73 41.18 7.53
CA HIS A 819 18.55 40.16 8.19
C HIS A 819 17.74 39.44 9.27
N LEU A 820 18.10 38.22 9.58
CA LEU A 820 17.49 37.47 10.66
C LEU A 820 17.76 38.15 12.00
N GLU A 821 16.75 38.20 12.87
CA GLU A 821 16.84 38.81 14.20
C GLU A 821 18.07 38.31 14.97
N GLY A 822 18.93 39.24 15.37
CA GLY A 822 20.16 38.91 16.11
C GLY A 822 21.32 38.32 15.29
N ILE A 823 21.21 38.22 13.96
CA ILE A 823 22.24 37.67 13.07
C ILE A 823 22.70 38.73 12.09
N THR A 824 24.00 38.95 12.03
CA THR A 824 24.65 39.84 11.02
C THR A 824 25.10 38.98 9.85
N PRO A 825 24.49 39.11 8.66
CA PRO A 825 24.88 38.36 7.49
C PRO A 825 26.24 38.81 6.95
N LYS A 826 26.90 37.95 6.20
CA LYS A 826 28.14 38.23 5.48
C LYS A 826 27.98 37.89 4.00
N PRO A 827 28.84 38.43 3.10
CA PRO A 827 28.83 38.10 1.68
C PRO A 827 28.83 36.57 1.46
N GLY A 828 27.95 36.09 0.63
CA GLY A 828 27.73 34.66 0.38
C GLY A 828 26.68 33.98 1.27
N ASP A 829 26.14 34.66 2.28
CA ASP A 829 25.02 34.15 3.06
C ASP A 829 23.69 34.26 2.30
N ILE A 830 22.73 33.39 2.61
CA ILE A 830 21.40 33.43 2.01
C ILE A 830 20.70 34.73 2.44
N ARG A 831 20.17 35.46 1.47
CA ARG A 831 19.29 36.60 1.68
C ARG A 831 17.85 36.17 1.71
N TYR A 832 17.06 36.65 2.65
CA TYR A 832 15.65 36.34 2.84
C TYR A 832 14.75 37.52 2.51
N LEU A 833 13.55 37.25 2.02
CA LEU A 833 12.55 38.29 1.76
C LEU A 833 11.91 38.73 3.07
N ASP A 834 11.93 40.01 3.32
CA ASP A 834 11.21 40.72 4.35
C ASP A 834 9.76 40.97 3.85
N LYS A 835 8.80 40.36 4.53
CA LYS A 835 7.39 40.39 4.10
C LYS A 835 6.66 41.65 4.61
N ASN A 836 7.05 42.17 5.76
CA ASN A 836 6.43 43.35 6.36
C ASN A 836 7.23 44.65 6.09
N GLY A 837 8.49 44.58 5.64
CA GLY A 837 9.32 45.68 5.28
C GLY A 837 9.98 46.41 6.47
N ASP A 838 10.12 45.76 7.63
CA ASP A 838 10.70 46.35 8.83
C ASP A 838 12.22 46.17 8.92
N GLY A 839 12.83 45.45 7.97
CA GLY A 839 14.28 45.22 7.89
C GLY A 839 14.77 44.05 8.77
N VAL A 840 13.89 43.40 9.53
CA VAL A 840 14.25 42.31 10.45
C VAL A 840 13.39 41.09 10.17
N ILE A 841 14.02 39.97 9.79
CA ILE A 841 13.34 38.72 9.47
C ILE A 841 13.01 37.93 10.73
N LYS A 842 11.71 37.72 11.00
CA LYS A 842 11.21 37.01 12.21
C LYS A 842 10.29 35.84 11.85
N PRO A 843 10.22 34.79 12.70
CA PRO A 843 9.40 33.62 12.45
C PRO A 843 7.89 33.93 12.35
N ASP A 844 7.39 34.91 13.08
CA ASP A 844 5.95 35.20 13.15
C ASP A 844 5.49 36.08 11.96
N ASP A 845 6.39 36.88 11.37
CA ASP A 845 6.04 37.89 10.38
C ASP A 845 6.44 37.49 8.93
N ASP A 846 7.62 36.84 8.76
CA ASP A 846 8.28 36.72 7.47
C ASP A 846 8.28 35.32 6.84
N ARG A 847 7.45 34.43 7.36
CA ARG A 847 7.29 33.12 6.74
C ARG A 847 6.26 33.14 5.62
N PHE A 848 6.50 32.29 4.64
CA PHE A 848 5.67 32.08 3.45
C PHE A 848 5.29 30.62 3.34
N ILE A 849 4.20 30.35 2.62
CA ILE A 849 3.88 29.01 2.15
C ILE A 849 4.67 28.79 0.87
N VAL A 850 5.63 27.85 0.91
CA VAL A 850 6.69 27.69 -0.10
C VAL A 850 6.64 26.37 -0.88
N GLY A 851 5.74 25.47 -0.54
CA GLY A 851 5.62 24.20 -1.24
C GLY A 851 4.74 23.18 -0.54
N ASN A 852 4.69 21.97 -1.10
CA ASN A 852 3.93 20.85 -0.53
C ASN A 852 4.56 19.52 -0.97
N ASP A 853 4.59 18.53 -0.07
CA ASP A 853 5.17 17.18 -0.35
C ASP A 853 4.20 16.24 -1.09
N PHE A 854 2.91 16.55 -1.13
CA PHE A 854 1.95 15.66 -1.78
C PHE A 854 2.16 15.62 -3.30
N PRO A 855 2.29 14.41 -3.92
CA PRO A 855 2.53 14.28 -5.35
C PRO A 855 1.37 14.79 -6.20
N ARG A 856 1.66 15.62 -7.22
CA ARG A 856 0.73 16.15 -8.20
C ARG A 856 1.10 15.68 -9.60
N TYR A 857 0.11 15.57 -10.50
CA TYR A 857 0.28 15.07 -11.87
C TYR A 857 0.98 13.72 -11.86
N THR A 858 0.38 12.74 -11.14
CA THR A 858 0.87 11.37 -11.11
C THR A 858 0.47 10.65 -12.40
N PHE A 859 1.41 9.96 -13.01
CA PHE A 859 1.15 9.26 -14.27
C PHE A 859 1.87 7.92 -14.34
N GLY A 860 1.31 7.00 -15.13
CA GLY A 860 1.89 5.71 -15.44
C GLY A 860 1.71 5.36 -16.90
N PHE A 861 2.67 4.65 -17.47
CA PHE A 861 2.62 4.15 -18.82
C PHE A 861 3.17 2.72 -18.86
N THR A 862 2.39 1.79 -19.39
CA THR A 862 2.79 0.39 -19.60
C THR A 862 2.76 0.07 -21.08
N TYR A 863 3.81 -0.53 -21.58
CA TYR A 863 3.89 -1.14 -22.90
C TYR A 863 4.10 -2.64 -22.75
N GLY A 864 3.27 -3.42 -23.42
CA GLY A 864 3.38 -4.87 -23.53
C GLY A 864 3.50 -5.30 -25.00
N LEU A 865 4.27 -6.35 -25.26
CA LEU A 865 4.41 -6.98 -26.57
C LEU A 865 4.34 -8.49 -26.44
N GLU A 866 3.58 -9.15 -27.31
CA GLU A 866 3.45 -10.60 -27.36
C GLU A 866 3.74 -11.10 -28.79
N TYR A 867 4.61 -12.12 -28.91
CA TYR A 867 4.99 -12.72 -30.18
C TYR A 867 5.41 -14.18 -30.03
N LYS A 868 4.59 -15.12 -30.55
CA LYS A 868 4.93 -16.56 -30.63
C LYS A 868 5.50 -17.16 -29.32
N GLY A 869 4.87 -16.86 -28.19
CA GLY A 869 5.29 -17.31 -26.87
C GLY A 869 6.27 -16.39 -26.17
N PHE A 870 6.91 -15.45 -26.84
CA PHE A 870 7.65 -14.35 -26.20
C PHE A 870 6.69 -13.29 -25.71
N ASP A 871 6.92 -12.80 -24.52
CA ASP A 871 6.29 -11.63 -23.96
C ASP A 871 7.33 -10.63 -23.45
N PHE A 872 7.07 -9.36 -23.67
CA PHE A 872 7.88 -8.27 -23.11
C PHE A 872 6.95 -7.24 -22.51
N SER A 873 7.29 -6.70 -21.36
CA SER A 873 6.58 -5.58 -20.76
C SER A 873 7.54 -4.59 -20.12
N MET A 874 7.19 -3.31 -20.19
CA MET A 874 7.85 -2.26 -19.42
C MET A 874 6.82 -1.30 -18.85
N MET A 875 7.07 -0.83 -17.64
CA MET A 875 6.19 0.07 -16.93
C MET A 875 6.96 1.28 -16.40
N TRP A 876 6.51 2.44 -16.80
CA TRP A 876 7.01 3.74 -16.33
C TRP A 876 6.01 4.38 -15.39
N GLN A 877 6.53 5.07 -14.39
CA GLN A 877 5.74 5.86 -13.44
C GLN A 877 6.46 7.17 -13.18
N GLY A 878 5.69 8.23 -13.00
CA GLY A 878 6.26 9.53 -12.68
C GLY A 878 5.33 10.43 -11.89
N VAL A 879 5.94 11.50 -11.39
CA VAL A 879 5.30 12.60 -10.66
C VAL A 879 5.76 13.92 -11.29
N GLY A 880 4.79 14.72 -11.77
CA GLY A 880 5.09 15.97 -12.48
C GLY A 880 5.42 17.15 -11.56
N LYS A 881 4.93 17.12 -10.30
CA LYS A 881 5.23 18.16 -9.31
C LYS A 881 5.22 17.57 -7.91
N ARG A 882 6.35 17.75 -7.21
CA ARG A 882 6.52 17.42 -5.79
C ARG A 882 7.66 18.26 -5.24
N ASN A 883 7.49 18.80 -4.04
CA ASN A 883 8.55 19.47 -3.31
C ASN A 883 8.99 18.59 -2.14
N LYS A 884 10.30 18.46 -1.93
CA LYS A 884 10.83 17.78 -0.75
C LYS A 884 11.76 18.71 0.00
N TRP A 885 11.40 19.00 1.24
CA TRP A 885 12.26 19.79 2.13
C TRP A 885 13.30 18.89 2.76
N MET A 886 14.57 19.14 2.43
CA MET A 886 15.74 18.41 2.94
C MET A 886 16.47 19.26 3.97
N ARG A 887 16.94 18.64 5.06
CA ARG A 887 17.57 19.35 6.19
C ARG A 887 18.72 18.53 6.79
N GLY A 888 19.53 19.20 7.62
CA GLY A 888 20.56 18.59 8.44
C GLY A 888 21.60 17.85 7.62
N GLU A 889 22.00 16.67 8.06
CA GLU A 889 23.06 15.86 7.50
C GLU A 889 22.87 15.54 6.00
N SER A 890 21.65 15.65 5.47
CA SER A 890 21.38 15.34 4.07
C SER A 890 21.82 16.44 3.09
N VAL A 891 21.91 17.68 3.53
CA VAL A 891 22.16 18.86 2.66
C VAL A 891 23.00 19.96 3.27
N GLU A 892 23.18 19.99 4.59
CA GLU A 892 23.93 21.05 5.28
C GLU A 892 25.38 20.59 5.50
N ALA A 893 26.34 21.32 4.95
CA ALA A 893 27.76 21.02 5.14
C ALA A 893 28.19 21.18 6.60
N PHE A 894 29.04 20.30 7.12
CA PHE A 894 29.61 20.33 8.48
C PHE A 894 28.53 20.35 9.58
N HIS A 895 27.32 19.86 9.32
CA HIS A 895 26.19 19.92 10.25
C HIS A 895 26.60 19.20 11.51
N ASN A 896 26.87 18.18 11.88
CA ASN A 896 27.16 17.58 13.19
C ASN A 896 28.49 18.05 13.78
N ASN A 897 28.46 18.73 14.91
CA ASN A 897 29.60 19.19 15.67
C ASN A 897 30.67 19.95 14.83
N ASN A 898 30.28 20.58 13.76
CA ASN A 898 31.11 21.22 12.73
C ASN A 898 32.08 20.28 12.00
N GLU A 899 31.80 18.97 12.02
CA GLU A 899 32.65 17.97 11.38
C GLU A 899 31.89 17.02 10.46
N GLY A 900 30.57 17.20 10.28
CA GLY A 900 29.76 16.39 9.36
C GLY A 900 30.33 16.38 7.94
N PRO A 901 29.97 15.38 7.09
CA PRO A 901 30.48 15.29 5.73
C PRO A 901 29.97 16.41 4.86
N VAL A 902 30.61 16.61 3.72
CA VAL A 902 30.15 17.45 2.62
C VAL A 902 29.72 16.56 1.47
N MET A 903 28.64 16.96 0.81
CA MET A 903 28.16 16.31 -0.41
C MET A 903 28.91 16.83 -1.63
N ASP A 904 28.87 16.11 -2.74
CA ASP A 904 29.51 16.48 -3.99
C ASP A 904 29.07 17.87 -4.52
N PHE A 905 27.80 18.22 -4.33
CA PHE A 905 27.25 19.50 -4.78
C PHE A 905 27.70 20.73 -3.95
N HIS A 906 28.28 20.55 -2.74
CA HIS A 906 28.85 21.65 -1.96
C HIS A 906 30.11 22.25 -2.59
N GLN A 907 30.68 21.58 -3.59
CA GLN A 907 31.80 22.13 -4.36
C GLN A 907 31.37 23.36 -5.16
N ASP A 908 30.10 23.47 -5.55
CA ASP A 908 29.51 24.66 -6.19
C ASP A 908 28.95 25.63 -5.13
N ARG A 909 29.79 26.07 -4.19
CA ARG A 909 29.47 27.06 -3.15
C ARG A 909 29.87 28.47 -3.58
N TRP A 910 29.21 29.42 -2.97
CA TRP A 910 29.54 30.84 -3.17
C TRP A 910 30.96 31.17 -2.68
N THR A 911 31.72 31.83 -3.50
CA THR A 911 32.97 32.48 -3.20
C THR A 911 33.02 33.80 -3.97
N PRO A 912 33.93 34.76 -3.62
CA PRO A 912 34.07 35.97 -4.42
C PRO A 912 34.38 35.74 -5.93
N ASN A 913 34.92 34.54 -6.26
CA ASN A 913 35.21 34.13 -7.62
C ASN A 913 34.10 33.29 -8.26
N ASN A 914 33.06 32.93 -7.51
CA ASN A 914 31.88 32.14 -7.96
C ASN A 914 30.60 32.73 -7.35
N PRO A 915 30.18 33.95 -7.73
CA PRO A 915 29.04 34.65 -7.15
C PRO A 915 27.70 34.04 -7.51
N ASP A 916 27.61 33.30 -8.63
CA ASP A 916 26.40 32.64 -9.16
C ASP A 916 26.26 31.16 -8.69
N ALA A 917 26.96 30.79 -7.66
CA ALA A 917 26.93 29.42 -7.11
C ALA A 917 25.52 28.97 -6.68
N THR A 918 25.31 27.65 -6.62
CA THR A 918 24.02 27.05 -6.19
C THR A 918 24.00 26.71 -4.70
N TYR A 919 25.08 26.96 -3.94
CA TYR A 919 25.17 26.73 -2.50
C TYR A 919 25.81 27.99 -1.84
N PRO A 920 25.38 28.37 -0.63
CA PRO A 920 25.92 29.54 0.05
C PRO A 920 27.40 29.32 0.44
N ARG A 921 28.04 30.37 0.93
CA ARG A 921 29.39 30.25 1.51
C ARG A 921 29.42 29.19 2.61
N LEU A 922 30.48 28.42 2.70
CA LEU A 922 30.66 27.41 3.72
C LEU A 922 31.00 28.04 5.06
N THR A 923 30.32 27.60 6.11
CA THR A 923 30.47 28.11 7.48
C THR A 923 30.33 27.00 8.51
N MET A 924 30.70 27.30 9.75
CA MET A 924 30.64 26.38 10.89
C MET A 924 30.15 27.08 12.17
N GLY A 925 29.50 26.33 13.05
CA GLY A 925 29.05 26.79 14.35
C GLY A 925 28.01 27.92 14.26
N ALA A 926 28.18 28.96 15.04
CA ALA A 926 27.28 30.11 15.10
C ALA A 926 27.18 30.85 13.74
N GLU A 927 28.26 30.86 12.95
CA GLU A 927 28.29 31.50 11.63
C GLU A 927 27.37 30.80 10.60
N SER A 928 26.97 29.54 10.89
CA SER A 928 26.02 28.82 10.03
C SER A 928 24.56 29.23 10.25
N ALA A 929 24.25 29.96 11.31
CA ALA A 929 22.87 30.20 11.76
C ALA A 929 22.01 30.88 10.69
N ASN A 930 22.56 31.81 9.89
CA ASN A 930 21.84 32.44 8.79
C ASN A 930 21.50 31.42 7.69
N ASN A 931 22.47 30.65 7.22
CA ASN A 931 22.31 29.71 6.11
C ASN A 931 21.50 28.47 6.51
N ALA A 932 21.57 28.07 7.79
CA ALA A 932 20.80 26.97 8.33
C ALA A 932 19.35 27.34 8.71
N ALA A 933 18.91 28.57 8.49
CA ALA A 933 17.54 28.99 8.77
C ALA A 933 16.52 28.20 7.92
N LYS A 934 15.32 28.00 8.45
CA LYS A 934 14.24 27.23 7.83
C LYS A 934 13.67 27.99 6.64
N SER A 935 14.21 27.72 5.45
CA SER A 935 13.88 28.45 4.21
C SER A 935 13.59 27.51 3.05
N ASP A 936 13.00 28.07 1.99
CA ASP A 936 12.73 27.38 0.73
C ASP A 936 14.02 27.01 -0.03
N PHE A 937 15.17 27.57 0.33
CA PHE A 937 16.47 27.20 -0.21
C PHE A 937 16.74 25.69 -0.07
N TRP A 938 16.27 25.09 1.02
CA TRP A 938 16.43 23.67 1.32
C TRP A 938 15.35 22.77 0.68
N ILE A 939 14.41 23.35 -0.07
CA ILE A 939 13.33 22.61 -0.75
C ILE A 939 13.81 22.19 -2.14
N GLN A 940 13.86 20.90 -2.38
CA GLN A 940 14.25 20.32 -3.66
C GLN A 940 13.04 19.97 -4.52
N ASP A 941 13.21 20.08 -5.87
CA ASP A 941 12.25 19.60 -6.87
C ASP A 941 12.32 18.06 -6.97
N ALA A 942 11.41 17.38 -6.30
CA ALA A 942 11.35 15.92 -6.22
C ALA A 942 10.47 15.30 -7.31
N LYS A 943 10.21 16.00 -8.43
CA LYS A 943 9.58 15.38 -9.60
C LYS A 943 10.50 14.33 -10.18
N TYR A 944 9.90 13.27 -10.76
CA TYR A 944 10.68 12.18 -11.32
C TYR A 944 9.92 11.40 -12.40
N LEU A 945 10.71 10.66 -13.17
CA LEU A 945 10.26 9.58 -14.05
C LEU A 945 11.09 8.34 -13.75
N ARG A 946 10.43 7.21 -13.46
CA ARG A 946 11.09 5.93 -13.11
C ARG A 946 10.58 4.79 -13.97
N LEU A 947 11.49 4.01 -14.51
CA LEU A 947 11.16 2.69 -15.05
C LEU A 947 10.95 1.75 -13.85
N LYS A 948 9.68 1.48 -13.52
CA LYS A 948 9.32 0.68 -12.33
C LYS A 948 9.59 -0.79 -12.54
N ASN A 949 9.31 -1.30 -13.75
CA ASN A 949 9.52 -2.69 -14.08
C ASN A 949 9.82 -2.83 -15.58
N ALA A 950 10.74 -3.73 -15.93
CA ALA A 950 10.91 -4.25 -17.27
C ALA A 950 11.07 -5.76 -17.19
N GLN A 951 10.36 -6.51 -18.03
CA GLN A 951 10.30 -7.96 -17.99
C GLN A 951 10.30 -8.53 -19.41
N ILE A 952 11.00 -9.63 -19.58
CA ILE A 952 10.94 -10.48 -20.77
C ILE A 952 10.64 -11.91 -20.35
N GLY A 953 9.71 -12.57 -21.04
CA GLY A 953 9.31 -13.94 -20.77
C GLY A 953 9.21 -14.78 -22.04
N TYR A 954 9.23 -16.09 -21.84
CA TYR A 954 8.99 -17.07 -22.91
C TYR A 954 8.14 -18.21 -22.38
N THR A 955 7.00 -18.41 -23.01
CA THR A 955 6.10 -19.54 -22.75
C THR A 955 6.37 -20.65 -23.79
N PHE A 956 6.76 -21.81 -23.30
CA PHE A 956 7.11 -22.94 -24.15
C PHE A 956 5.89 -23.52 -24.87
N PRO A 957 6.04 -23.95 -26.15
CA PRO A 957 4.97 -24.58 -26.90
C PRO A 957 4.41 -25.82 -26.18
N GLN A 958 3.11 -25.93 -26.08
CA GLN A 958 2.42 -27.02 -25.38
C GLN A 958 2.82 -28.42 -25.89
N GLN A 959 3.20 -28.53 -27.18
CA GLN A 959 3.65 -29.80 -27.78
C GLN A 959 4.91 -30.35 -27.13
N TRP A 960 5.85 -29.49 -26.73
CA TRP A 960 7.05 -29.89 -26.01
C TRP A 960 6.75 -30.29 -24.58
N MET A 961 5.84 -29.54 -23.94
CA MET A 961 5.48 -29.70 -22.54
C MET A 961 4.66 -30.96 -22.27
N LYS A 962 3.84 -31.41 -23.19
CA LYS A 962 3.08 -32.69 -23.08
C LYS A 962 3.98 -33.89 -22.80
N LYS A 963 5.20 -33.91 -23.37
CA LYS A 963 6.18 -35.00 -23.13
C LYS A 963 6.70 -35.01 -21.68
N LEU A 964 6.61 -33.88 -20.98
CA LEU A 964 7.04 -33.69 -19.59
C LEU A 964 5.88 -33.73 -18.59
N TYR A 965 4.66 -34.07 -19.03
CA TYR A 965 3.43 -34.01 -18.22
C TYR A 965 3.13 -32.62 -17.67
N VAL A 966 3.65 -31.55 -18.30
CA VAL A 966 3.45 -30.15 -17.94
C VAL A 966 2.46 -29.52 -18.93
N LYS A 967 1.44 -28.80 -18.46
CA LYS A 967 0.49 -28.07 -19.30
C LYS A 967 1.09 -26.77 -19.83
N ASN A 968 1.79 -26.05 -18.96
CA ASN A 968 2.38 -24.75 -19.29
C ASN A 968 3.69 -24.59 -18.53
N LEU A 969 4.72 -24.09 -19.19
CA LEU A 969 5.99 -23.65 -18.62
C LEU A 969 6.32 -22.27 -19.20
N ARG A 970 6.47 -21.27 -18.33
CA ARG A 970 6.98 -19.95 -18.69
C ARG A 970 8.21 -19.65 -17.85
N ILE A 971 9.28 -19.18 -18.49
CA ILE A 971 10.46 -18.61 -17.83
C ILE A 971 10.50 -17.11 -18.09
N PHE A 972 10.99 -16.33 -17.14
CA PHE A 972 11.09 -14.89 -17.31
C PHE A 972 12.29 -14.30 -16.55
N ALA A 973 12.74 -13.16 -17.04
CA ALA A 973 13.67 -12.29 -16.34
C ALA A 973 13.04 -10.91 -16.18
N SER A 974 13.24 -10.27 -15.05
CA SER A 974 12.72 -8.93 -14.81
C SER A 974 13.67 -8.07 -13.99
N VAL A 975 13.51 -6.75 -14.12
CA VAL A 975 14.23 -5.78 -13.32
C VAL A 975 13.26 -4.73 -12.79
N GLN A 976 13.31 -4.46 -11.48
CA GLN A 976 12.55 -3.43 -10.81
C GLN A 976 13.43 -2.20 -10.53
N ASN A 977 12.88 -1.00 -10.74
CA ASN A 977 13.53 0.30 -10.51
C ASN A 977 14.92 0.47 -11.18
N PRO A 978 15.15 0.01 -12.45
CA PRO A 978 16.47 0.10 -13.06
C PRO A 978 16.93 1.52 -13.35
N LEU A 979 16.00 2.45 -13.66
CA LEU A 979 16.30 3.82 -14.08
C LEU A 979 15.38 4.81 -13.35
N THR A 980 15.97 5.89 -12.86
CA THR A 980 15.25 7.02 -12.24
C THR A 980 15.84 8.33 -12.74
N PHE A 981 15.00 9.20 -13.28
CA PHE A 981 15.34 10.56 -13.69
C PHE A 981 14.69 11.53 -12.70
N THR A 982 15.49 12.35 -12.02
CA THR A 982 15.04 13.33 -11.02
C THR A 982 15.94 14.53 -10.98
N LYS A 983 15.44 15.65 -10.41
CA LYS A 983 16.21 16.85 -10.13
C LYS A 983 16.76 16.91 -8.70
N MET A 984 16.47 15.92 -7.86
CA MET A 984 17.01 15.89 -6.50
C MET A 984 18.54 15.77 -6.51
N LYS A 985 19.19 16.62 -5.71
CA LYS A 985 20.65 16.65 -5.53
C LYS A 985 21.08 15.66 -4.44
N GLY A 986 22.37 15.36 -4.37
CA GLY A 986 22.97 14.57 -3.29
C GLY A 986 22.72 13.06 -3.36
N GLY A 987 22.02 12.53 -4.38
CA GLY A 987 21.75 11.09 -4.52
C GLY A 987 20.54 10.58 -3.75
N TRP A 988 19.69 11.45 -3.24
CA TRP A 988 18.45 11.09 -2.55
C TRP A 988 17.37 10.58 -3.50
N ASP A 989 16.59 9.60 -3.05
CA ASP A 989 15.50 9.06 -3.85
C ASP A 989 14.29 10.01 -3.85
N PRO A 990 13.69 10.32 -5.02
CA PRO A 990 12.55 11.25 -5.09
C PRO A 990 11.25 10.73 -4.45
N GLU A 991 11.14 9.42 -4.17
CA GLU A 991 10.01 8.85 -3.41
C GLU A 991 10.22 8.93 -1.89
N TYR A 992 11.34 9.45 -1.41
CA TYR A 992 11.64 9.62 0.00
C TYR A 992 10.47 10.23 0.79
N THR A 993 10.06 9.60 1.89
CA THR A 993 8.90 10.03 2.71
C THR A 993 9.30 10.50 4.12
N GLY A 994 10.59 10.43 4.49
CA GLY A 994 11.08 10.83 5.80
C GLY A 994 11.04 12.34 6.06
N ASP A 995 11.54 12.74 7.21
CA ASP A 995 11.54 14.09 7.79
C ASP A 995 12.47 15.11 7.09
N GLY A 996 13.09 14.73 5.98
CA GLY A 996 14.07 15.57 5.25
C GLY A 996 15.52 15.33 5.65
N SER A 997 15.78 14.61 6.72
CA SER A 997 17.14 14.37 7.26
C SER A 997 17.97 13.34 6.47
N GLY A 998 17.38 12.65 5.48
CA GLY A 998 18.08 11.62 4.70
C GLY A 998 18.31 10.31 5.47
N ARG A 999 17.51 10.02 6.47
CA ARG A 999 17.66 8.86 7.37
C ARG A 999 16.87 7.63 6.94
N SER A 1000 16.33 7.56 5.73
CA SER A 1000 15.54 6.41 5.26
C SER A 1000 16.40 5.32 4.64
N TYR A 1001 15.98 4.08 4.87
CA TYR A 1001 16.51 2.92 4.17
C TYR A 1001 16.25 3.05 2.66
N PRO A 1002 17.23 2.78 1.79
CA PRO A 1002 17.11 3.05 0.35
C PRO A 1002 16.05 2.19 -0.33
N VAL A 1003 15.47 2.72 -1.40
CA VAL A 1003 14.62 1.95 -2.33
C VAL A 1003 15.49 0.94 -3.07
N ALA A 1004 14.99 -0.29 -3.22
CA ALA A 1004 15.72 -1.36 -3.87
C ALA A 1004 15.53 -1.36 -5.39
N ARG A 1005 16.63 -1.61 -6.11
CA ARG A 1005 16.63 -2.14 -7.47
C ARG A 1005 16.74 -3.65 -7.37
N VAL A 1006 15.87 -4.40 -8.08
CA VAL A 1006 15.85 -5.85 -8.00
C VAL A 1006 16.00 -6.46 -9.39
N TYR A 1007 17.04 -7.27 -9.60
CA TYR A 1007 17.19 -8.11 -10.78
C TYR A 1007 16.69 -9.51 -10.45
N SER A 1008 15.78 -10.05 -11.24
CA SER A 1008 15.18 -11.35 -10.93
C SER A 1008 15.03 -12.26 -12.14
N PHE A 1009 15.01 -13.54 -11.84
CA PHE A 1009 14.68 -14.63 -12.75
C PHE A 1009 13.59 -15.49 -12.11
N GLY A 1010 12.64 -15.97 -12.89
CA GLY A 1010 11.58 -16.82 -12.37
C GLY A 1010 11.02 -17.80 -13.40
N LEU A 1011 10.20 -18.70 -12.88
CA LEU A 1011 9.48 -19.69 -13.69
C LEU A 1011 8.08 -19.91 -13.15
N ASN A 1012 7.12 -20.12 -14.07
CA ASN A 1012 5.76 -20.54 -13.77
C ASN A 1012 5.52 -21.89 -14.44
N VAL A 1013 5.08 -22.87 -13.65
CA VAL A 1013 4.80 -24.23 -14.14
C VAL A 1013 3.37 -24.61 -13.79
N LYS A 1014 2.60 -25.14 -14.77
CA LYS A 1014 1.26 -25.71 -14.56
C LYS A 1014 1.26 -27.17 -15.00
N PHE A 1015 0.77 -28.06 -14.11
CA PHE A 1015 0.69 -29.50 -14.34
C PHE A 1015 -0.70 -29.95 -14.69
#